data_480c1f28064ecffe939e990d9416ec90
#
_entry.id   480c1f28064ecffe939e990d9416ec90
#
_cell.length_a   1.000
_cell.length_b   1.000
_cell.length_c   1.000
_cell.angle_alpha   90.00
_cell.angle_beta   90.00
_cell.angle_gamma   90.00
#
_symmetry.space_group_name_H-M   'P 1'
#
loop_
_entity.id
_entity.type
_entity.pdbx_description
1 polymer ?
#
loop_
_entity_poly.entity_id
_entity_poly.type
_entity_poly.pdbx_seq_one_letter_code
_entity_poly.pdbx_strand_id
1 'polypeptide(L)'
;MAHADAFQVSDIRFEGLQRVSLGAALLSMPVRVGDKVDDEDVADVINALFASGNFEDVRVYRDDDALLVKVVERPTIASISFSGNKAIKEEQLKENLTSSGLRVGEALDRTQLSKIEKGLEDFYYSVGKYSASVKAVVTPLPRNRADLKFVFTEGVSAKIEQINFVGNDVFSDEQLRDNFDLRADVPWWNFLANEKYQKQVLAGDLEKLRSFYLNRGYLKFRVESTQVAISPDKKGVYITLNVNEGKPYQVADLDFRGDPQNEDTYRSLVTFTRGDTYNGDKVTALEEAIKRHLGETGFAYPKVNTLPSFDDDNQQVSLTVNVEPGKRIYVRNVRFSGNTTTKDEVLRREMRQLEGTWLNSKAVTRGKERLSRTGFFQNVEVDTQRVPGTDDQVDVNYKVKEANSGSINFGIGYGTESGASLQLGLQQDNFAGTGNRFGINAMVNDYRKNLTLEYRDPYFTLDGVSLGGKVFYNEFEARDANIVEYTNQSYGTNLTWGFWTDELNSIDFSLGYTHNKIENLGSYYQIDKFLDLHQDNLNHNEGLEVDDFDMSVSWTRNNLNRGYFPTAGNYQRASYRMTVPGSDVQYFKMQYDIRQYVPLTQEHEFTLLMRGRLAYGNGYGQTNGQDHMLPFYENYYAGGFSSLRGFRSNSVGPKAVYENGGSTQPGSDDVEKNEGDYGSSDSVGGNAMARASAELIVPTPFASEEAREQIRTSVFIDAASVWDTEYDVSAAADYSGRDNIKDYSDPSNISASYGMALQWMSPMAPLVFSIAKPITSQPGDDEEFFTFTIGRTF
;
A
#
# COMPACT_ATOMS: atom_id res chain seq x y z
N MET A 1 -5.41 74.27 21.71
CA MET A 1 -6.14 73.19 22.35
C MET A 1 -6.08 73.41 23.83
N ALA A 2 -7.19 73.46 24.52
CA ALA A 2 -7.21 73.68 25.99
C ALA A 2 -6.76 72.27 26.55
N HIS A 3 -5.58 72.22 27.18
CA HIS A 3 -5.20 71.10 28.02
C HIS A 3 -6.10 71.13 29.26
N ALA A 4 -6.78 70.06 29.54
CA ALA A 4 -7.49 69.91 30.80
C ALA A 4 -6.45 69.86 31.93
N ASP A 5 -6.66 70.66 33.00
CA ASP A 5 -5.75 70.59 34.12
C ASP A 5 -5.74 69.23 34.76
N ALA A 6 -4.54 68.70 35.05
CA ALA A 6 -4.37 67.42 35.69
C ALA A 6 -5.09 67.37 37.05
N PHE A 7 -5.92 66.36 37.30
CA PHE A 7 -6.71 66.15 38.50
C PHE A 7 -6.39 64.87 39.21
N GLN A 8 -6.67 64.77 40.51
CA GLN A 8 -6.47 63.53 41.25
C GLN A 8 -7.73 62.69 41.23
N VAL A 9 -7.63 61.45 40.77
CA VAL A 9 -8.75 60.53 40.63
C VAL A 9 -9.23 60.05 41.99
N SER A 10 -10.45 60.47 42.39
CA SER A 10 -11.09 60.00 43.62
C SER A 10 -11.87 58.73 43.49
N ASP A 11 -12.39 58.47 42.32
CA ASP A 11 -13.16 57.19 42.01
C ASP A 11 -13.07 56.87 40.53
N ILE A 12 -13.20 55.56 40.18
CA ILE A 12 -13.27 55.10 38.82
C ILE A 12 -14.56 54.30 38.64
N ARG A 13 -15.45 54.82 37.79
CA ARG A 13 -16.74 54.19 37.51
C ARG A 13 -16.80 53.65 36.08
N PHE A 14 -17.28 52.42 35.95
CA PHE A 14 -17.55 51.81 34.66
C PHE A 14 -19.04 51.74 34.34
N GLU A 15 -19.41 52.17 33.16
CA GLU A 15 -20.75 52.00 32.61
C GLU A 15 -20.66 51.10 31.34
N GLY A 16 -21.57 50.14 31.20
CA GLY A 16 -21.66 49.28 30.02
C GLY A 16 -21.02 47.91 30.18
N LEU A 17 -20.45 47.60 31.36
CA LEU A 17 -19.96 46.24 31.62
C LEU A 17 -21.13 45.26 31.73
N GLN A 18 -21.00 44.12 31.06
CA GLN A 18 -22.01 43.03 31.05
C GLN A 18 -21.41 41.69 31.50
N ARG A 19 -20.24 41.30 30.99
CA ARG A 19 -19.54 40.07 31.25
C ARG A 19 -18.16 40.22 31.87
N VAL A 20 -17.48 41.27 31.46
CA VAL A 20 -16.18 41.65 32.04
C VAL A 20 -16.41 42.12 33.46
N SER A 21 -15.76 41.50 34.44
CA SER A 21 -15.87 41.93 35.80
C SER A 21 -15.21 43.29 36.01
N LEU A 22 -15.76 44.11 36.89
CA LEU A 22 -15.18 45.42 37.22
C LEU A 22 -13.70 45.28 37.62
N GLY A 23 -13.35 44.23 38.39
CA GLY A 23 -11.97 43.98 38.80
C GLY A 23 -11.04 43.70 37.63
N ALA A 24 -11.50 42.92 36.61
CA ALA A 24 -10.70 42.66 35.42
C ALA A 24 -10.50 43.89 34.56
N ALA A 25 -11.54 44.73 34.43
CA ALA A 25 -11.44 45.99 33.73
C ALA A 25 -10.47 46.96 34.41
N LEU A 26 -10.55 47.09 35.74
CA LEU A 26 -9.63 47.90 36.54
C LEU A 26 -8.18 47.40 36.46
N LEU A 27 -7.95 46.08 36.42
CA LEU A 27 -6.61 45.52 36.29
C LEU A 27 -5.97 45.83 34.93
N SER A 28 -6.77 46.01 33.91
CA SER A 28 -6.31 46.33 32.54
C SER A 28 -5.96 47.84 32.37
N MET A 29 -6.29 48.67 33.32
CA MET A 29 -6.00 50.12 33.29
C MET A 29 -4.65 50.45 33.94
N PRO A 30 -3.88 51.39 33.35
CA PRO A 30 -2.64 51.89 33.95
C PRO A 30 -2.88 52.87 35.13
N VAL A 31 -4.07 53.43 35.24
CA VAL A 31 -4.45 54.45 36.25
C VAL A 31 -5.20 53.79 37.42
N ARG A 32 -4.94 54.24 38.63
CA ARG A 32 -5.59 53.83 39.89
C ARG A 32 -6.24 55.01 40.61
N VAL A 33 -7.16 54.70 41.51
CA VAL A 33 -7.70 55.69 42.44
C VAL A 33 -6.58 56.29 43.30
N GLY A 34 -6.47 57.56 43.31
CA GLY A 34 -5.40 58.36 44.00
C GLY A 34 -4.33 58.91 43.05
N ASP A 35 -4.26 58.43 41.80
CA ASP A 35 -3.30 58.91 40.83
C ASP A 35 -3.70 60.25 40.29
N LYS A 36 -2.70 61.08 39.90
CA LYS A 36 -2.89 62.31 39.19
C LYS A 36 -2.91 62.03 37.71
N VAL A 37 -4.00 62.39 37.01
CA VAL A 37 -4.29 62.03 35.63
C VAL A 37 -4.41 63.32 34.79
N ASP A 38 -3.75 63.23 33.61
CA ASP A 38 -3.85 64.21 32.52
C ASP A 38 -4.43 63.58 31.23
N ASP A 39 -4.43 64.37 30.12
CA ASP A 39 -4.98 63.94 28.85
C ASP A 39 -4.18 62.74 28.23
N GLU A 40 -2.87 62.63 28.52
CA GLU A 40 -2.02 61.50 28.06
C GLU A 40 -2.37 60.25 28.82
N ASP A 41 -2.54 60.30 30.11
CA ASP A 41 -2.97 59.14 30.93
C ASP A 41 -4.36 58.61 30.53
N VAL A 42 -5.28 59.54 30.18
CA VAL A 42 -6.61 59.19 29.66
C VAL A 42 -6.49 58.42 28.33
N ALA A 43 -5.58 58.87 27.45
CA ALA A 43 -5.33 58.17 26.19
C ALA A 43 -4.73 56.77 26.44
N ASP A 44 -3.83 56.64 27.43
CA ASP A 44 -3.25 55.35 27.83
C ASP A 44 -4.29 54.39 28.42
N VAL A 45 -5.24 54.93 29.22
CA VAL A 45 -6.39 54.13 29.70
C VAL A 45 -7.22 53.58 28.54
N ILE A 46 -7.53 54.45 27.56
CA ILE A 46 -8.30 54.03 26.38
C ILE A 46 -7.52 52.94 25.61
N ASN A 47 -6.24 53.19 25.35
CA ASN A 47 -5.37 52.26 24.63
C ASN A 47 -5.23 50.92 25.36
N ALA A 48 -5.04 50.92 26.67
CA ALA A 48 -4.91 49.74 27.48
C ALA A 48 -6.19 48.88 27.51
N LEU A 49 -7.34 49.53 27.65
CA LEU A 49 -8.64 48.85 27.61
C LEU A 49 -8.92 48.26 26.22
N PHE A 50 -8.62 49.00 25.14
CA PHE A 50 -8.70 48.44 23.78
C PHE A 50 -7.75 47.27 23.56
N ALA A 51 -6.49 47.39 24.04
CA ALA A 51 -5.48 46.33 23.93
C ALA A 51 -5.87 45.04 24.69
N SER A 52 -6.75 45.15 25.70
CA SER A 52 -7.31 43.99 26.40
C SER A 52 -8.14 43.05 25.49
N GLY A 53 -8.60 43.56 24.32
CA GLY A 53 -9.41 42.82 23.35
C GLY A 53 -10.89 42.65 23.71
N ASN A 54 -11.31 43.10 24.91
CA ASN A 54 -12.66 42.85 25.41
C ASN A 54 -13.68 43.92 25.00
N PHE A 55 -13.22 45.06 24.52
CA PHE A 55 -14.10 46.20 24.28
C PHE A 55 -14.12 46.58 22.79
N GLU A 56 -15.31 46.94 22.28
CA GLU A 56 -15.55 47.45 20.93
C GLU A 56 -15.45 48.98 20.90
N ASP A 57 -15.92 49.66 21.98
CA ASP A 57 -15.82 51.12 22.16
C ASP A 57 -15.46 51.42 23.61
N VAL A 58 -14.59 52.43 23.79
CA VAL A 58 -14.14 52.93 25.10
C VAL A 58 -14.13 54.42 25.05
N ARG A 59 -14.89 55.07 25.93
CA ARG A 59 -14.93 56.51 26.09
C ARG A 59 -14.70 56.86 27.55
N VAL A 60 -13.79 57.74 27.81
CA VAL A 60 -13.47 58.18 29.16
C VAL A 60 -13.91 59.66 29.33
N TYR A 61 -14.64 59.91 30.39
CA TYR A 61 -15.12 61.19 30.74
C TYR A 61 -14.64 61.50 32.14
N ARG A 62 -14.46 62.84 32.41
CA ARG A 62 -14.25 63.34 33.73
C ARG A 62 -15.61 63.72 34.32
N ASP A 63 -15.92 63.19 35.50
CA ASP A 63 -17.13 63.54 36.29
C ASP A 63 -16.64 64.07 37.66
N ASP A 64 -16.49 65.39 37.77
CA ASP A 64 -15.79 66.11 38.85
C ASP A 64 -14.36 65.57 39.05
N ASP A 65 -14.09 64.83 40.14
CA ASP A 65 -12.79 64.18 40.41
C ASP A 65 -12.84 62.71 40.20
N ALA A 66 -13.87 62.12 39.52
CA ALA A 66 -14.00 60.71 39.14
C ALA A 66 -13.76 60.54 37.65
N LEU A 67 -13.22 59.40 37.30
CA LEU A 67 -13.14 58.90 35.90
C LEU A 67 -14.37 58.02 35.61
N LEU A 68 -15.20 58.50 34.68
CA LEU A 68 -16.31 57.72 34.16
C LEU A 68 -15.89 57.05 32.84
N VAL A 69 -15.71 55.72 32.88
CA VAL A 69 -15.31 54.89 31.71
C VAL A 69 -16.55 54.21 31.14
N LYS A 70 -17.01 54.69 29.99
CA LYS A 70 -18.10 54.06 29.24
C LYS A 70 -17.54 53.10 28.23
N VAL A 71 -17.95 51.82 28.33
CA VAL A 71 -17.46 50.76 27.47
C VAL A 71 -18.60 50.04 26.77
N VAL A 72 -18.30 49.58 25.57
CA VAL A 72 -19.13 48.60 24.85
C VAL A 72 -18.32 47.32 24.74
N GLU A 73 -18.77 46.28 25.42
CA GLU A 73 -18.08 44.99 25.36
C GLU A 73 -18.29 44.31 24.02
N ARG A 74 -17.23 43.71 23.49
CA ARG A 74 -17.31 42.80 22.35
C ARG A 74 -18.16 41.58 22.71
N PRO A 75 -19.09 41.11 21.84
CA PRO A 75 -19.83 39.91 22.11
C PRO A 75 -18.90 38.70 22.11
N THR A 76 -19.23 37.71 22.96
CA THR A 76 -18.48 36.46 23.02
C THR A 76 -19.08 35.44 22.05
N ILE A 77 -18.23 34.74 21.35
CA ILE A 77 -18.63 33.69 20.41
C ILE A 77 -19.26 32.51 21.18
N ALA A 78 -20.56 32.28 20.95
CA ALA A 78 -21.31 31.18 21.56
C ALA A 78 -21.17 29.88 20.76
N SER A 79 -21.22 30.01 19.44
CA SER A 79 -21.04 28.88 18.52
C SER A 79 -20.42 29.34 17.21
N ILE A 80 -19.75 28.38 16.51
CA ILE A 80 -19.25 28.61 15.16
C ILE A 80 -19.83 27.49 14.29
N SER A 81 -20.49 27.87 13.21
CA SER A 81 -21.10 26.96 12.26
C SER A 81 -20.75 27.32 10.82
N PHE A 82 -20.86 26.33 9.94
CA PHE A 82 -20.50 26.47 8.53
C PHE A 82 -21.66 26.03 7.64
N SER A 83 -21.76 26.61 6.47
CA SER A 83 -22.73 26.19 5.46
C SER A 83 -22.21 26.48 4.06
N GLY A 84 -22.36 25.51 3.16
CA GLY A 84 -21.95 25.64 1.76
C GLY A 84 -20.48 25.24 1.48
N ASN A 85 -19.72 24.83 2.48
CA ASN A 85 -18.32 24.42 2.40
C ASN A 85 -18.17 22.97 1.89
N LYS A 86 -18.22 22.75 0.58
CA LYS A 86 -18.05 21.43 -0.04
C LYS A 86 -16.57 21.05 -0.28
N ALA A 87 -15.72 22.04 -0.54
CA ALA A 87 -14.32 21.83 -0.89
C ALA A 87 -13.40 21.70 0.33
N ILE A 88 -13.83 22.18 1.51
CA ILE A 88 -13.04 22.12 2.75
C ILE A 88 -13.86 21.41 3.82
N LYS A 89 -13.25 20.43 4.49
CA LYS A 89 -13.89 19.73 5.60
C LYS A 89 -14.08 20.63 6.80
N GLU A 90 -15.17 20.45 7.53
CA GLU A 90 -15.53 21.27 8.69
C GLU A 90 -14.45 21.19 9.80
N GLU A 91 -13.82 20.04 9.99
CA GLU A 91 -12.76 19.85 10.96
C GLU A 91 -11.54 20.73 10.66
N GLN A 92 -11.14 20.80 9.37
CA GLN A 92 -10.03 21.64 8.92
C GLN A 92 -10.34 23.14 9.09
N LEU A 93 -11.59 23.53 8.81
CA LEU A 93 -12.04 24.92 9.04
C LEU A 93 -11.96 25.27 10.53
N LYS A 94 -12.43 24.39 11.41
CA LYS A 94 -12.36 24.62 12.87
C LYS A 94 -10.93 24.73 13.36
N GLU A 95 -10.03 23.90 12.86
CA GLU A 95 -8.61 23.93 13.23
C GLU A 95 -7.93 25.22 12.78
N ASN A 96 -8.17 25.65 11.54
CA ASN A 96 -7.64 26.90 10.99
C ASN A 96 -8.18 28.13 11.72
N LEU A 97 -9.47 28.16 12.04
CA LEU A 97 -10.05 29.23 12.82
C LEU A 97 -9.47 29.29 14.23
N THR A 98 -9.30 28.14 14.85
CA THR A 98 -8.68 28.00 16.18
C THR A 98 -7.24 28.51 16.18
N SER A 99 -6.46 28.19 15.15
CA SER A 99 -5.09 28.68 14.97
C SER A 99 -5.03 30.19 14.74
N SER A 100 -6.07 30.73 14.11
CA SER A 100 -6.21 32.17 13.85
C SER A 100 -6.78 32.93 15.05
N GLY A 101 -6.98 32.29 16.21
CA GLY A 101 -7.49 32.96 17.43
C GLY A 101 -9.01 33.11 17.48
N LEU A 102 -9.77 32.49 16.57
CA LEU A 102 -11.24 32.57 16.59
C LEU A 102 -11.79 31.26 17.21
N ARG A 103 -12.21 31.36 18.49
CA ARG A 103 -12.69 30.21 19.26
C ARG A 103 -14.00 30.47 19.94
N VAL A 104 -14.75 29.46 20.22
CA VAL A 104 -15.93 29.55 21.10
C VAL A 104 -15.47 29.96 22.50
N GLY A 105 -16.11 30.98 23.04
CA GLY A 105 -15.77 31.57 24.33
C GLY A 105 -14.89 32.82 24.27
N GLU A 106 -14.27 33.13 23.13
CA GLU A 106 -13.46 34.31 22.92
C GLU A 106 -14.32 35.51 22.50
N ALA A 107 -13.78 36.73 22.68
CA ALA A 107 -14.42 37.97 22.24
C ALA A 107 -14.34 38.09 20.70
N LEU A 108 -15.45 38.49 20.07
CA LEU A 108 -15.54 38.62 18.63
C LEU A 108 -14.92 39.95 18.18
N ASP A 109 -13.82 39.89 17.47
CA ASP A 109 -13.22 41.00 16.77
C ASP A 109 -13.65 41.02 15.30
N ARG A 110 -14.38 42.08 14.92
CA ARG A 110 -14.88 42.24 13.54
C ARG A 110 -13.75 42.46 12.53
N THR A 111 -12.64 43.04 12.94
CA THR A 111 -11.48 43.26 12.07
C THR A 111 -10.79 41.96 11.79
N GLN A 112 -10.64 41.11 12.81
CA GLN A 112 -10.11 39.76 12.67
C GLN A 112 -11.03 38.89 11.81
N LEU A 113 -12.36 39.00 12.02
CA LEU A 113 -13.35 38.26 11.24
C LEU A 113 -13.24 38.60 9.76
N SER A 114 -13.14 39.89 9.37
CA SER A 114 -12.97 40.28 7.96
C SER A 114 -11.65 39.82 7.36
N LYS A 115 -10.57 39.73 8.13
CA LYS A 115 -9.30 39.15 7.66
C LYS A 115 -9.44 37.65 7.40
N ILE A 116 -10.19 36.94 8.25
CA ILE A 116 -10.46 35.52 8.09
C ILE A 116 -11.35 35.29 6.88
N GLU A 117 -12.44 36.06 6.69
CA GLU A 117 -13.27 35.97 5.48
C GLU A 117 -12.42 36.11 4.22
N LYS A 118 -11.57 37.09 4.15
CA LYS A 118 -10.67 37.33 3.01
C LYS A 118 -9.66 36.19 2.86
N GLY A 119 -9.07 35.73 3.93
CA GLY A 119 -8.13 34.57 3.88
C GLY A 119 -8.78 33.29 3.36
N LEU A 120 -10.04 33.04 3.73
CA LEU A 120 -10.81 31.92 3.22
C LEU A 120 -11.17 32.12 1.74
N GLU A 121 -11.53 33.33 1.30
CA GLU A 121 -11.74 33.63 -0.12
C GLU A 121 -10.45 33.47 -0.93
N ASP A 122 -9.31 33.94 -0.43
CA ASP A 122 -8.00 33.78 -1.06
C ASP A 122 -7.61 32.29 -1.21
N PHE A 123 -7.99 31.47 -0.22
CA PHE A 123 -7.83 30.02 -0.36
C PHE A 123 -8.65 29.46 -1.53
N TYR A 124 -9.93 29.82 -1.65
CA TYR A 124 -10.76 29.38 -2.78
C TYR A 124 -10.22 29.88 -4.12
N TYR A 125 -9.67 31.08 -4.15
CA TYR A 125 -9.02 31.61 -5.36
C TYR A 125 -7.76 30.82 -5.73
N SER A 126 -7.01 30.35 -4.72
CA SER A 126 -5.82 29.54 -4.95
C SER A 126 -6.12 28.18 -5.61
N VAL A 127 -7.34 27.65 -5.40
CA VAL A 127 -7.84 26.42 -6.02
C VAL A 127 -8.75 26.69 -7.23
N GLY A 128 -8.67 27.90 -7.79
CA GLY A 128 -9.34 28.27 -9.04
C GLY A 128 -10.82 28.60 -8.93
N LYS A 129 -11.36 28.80 -7.74
CA LYS A 129 -12.77 29.19 -7.54
C LYS A 129 -12.92 30.70 -7.41
N TYR A 130 -12.72 31.45 -8.49
CA TYR A 130 -12.72 32.91 -8.52
C TYR A 130 -14.08 33.57 -8.28
N SER A 131 -15.16 32.82 -8.28
CA SER A 131 -16.51 33.27 -7.93
C SER A 131 -16.86 32.97 -6.47
N ALA A 132 -15.91 32.40 -5.71
CA ALA A 132 -16.15 32.12 -4.30
C ALA A 132 -16.33 33.38 -3.50
N SER A 133 -17.24 33.36 -2.54
CA SER A 133 -17.36 34.37 -1.49
C SER A 133 -17.64 33.69 -0.16
N VAL A 134 -17.05 34.27 0.89
CA VAL A 134 -17.23 33.79 2.26
C VAL A 134 -17.74 34.97 3.09
N LYS A 135 -18.89 34.78 3.72
CA LYS A 135 -19.50 35.78 4.60
C LYS A 135 -19.75 35.22 5.97
N ALA A 136 -19.30 35.93 6.97
CA ALA A 136 -19.58 35.60 8.36
C ALA A 136 -20.83 36.32 8.81
N VAL A 137 -21.87 35.63 9.14
CA VAL A 137 -23.12 36.15 9.69
C VAL A 137 -23.03 36.05 11.20
N VAL A 138 -23.10 37.26 11.86
CA VAL A 138 -23.09 37.37 13.31
C VAL A 138 -24.51 37.56 13.79
N THR A 139 -25.04 36.58 14.54
CA THR A 139 -26.37 36.65 15.13
C THR A 139 -26.25 36.97 16.63
N PRO A 140 -26.73 38.11 17.08
CA PRO A 140 -26.68 38.48 18.50
C PRO A 140 -27.56 37.59 19.36
N LEU A 141 -27.04 37.18 20.52
CA LEU A 141 -27.72 36.36 21.50
C LEU A 141 -27.80 37.10 22.85
N PRO A 142 -28.73 36.73 23.74
CA PRO A 142 -28.80 37.30 25.10
C PRO A 142 -27.48 37.19 25.86
N ARG A 143 -27.22 38.14 26.76
CA ARG A 143 -26.04 38.24 27.62
C ARG A 143 -24.74 38.48 26.83
N ASN A 144 -24.78 39.38 25.86
CA ASN A 144 -23.66 39.81 25.02
C ASN A 144 -22.88 38.65 24.40
N ARG A 145 -23.60 37.71 23.83
CA ARG A 145 -23.07 36.59 23.05
C ARG A 145 -23.45 36.72 21.59
N ALA A 146 -22.75 36.05 20.73
CA ALA A 146 -23.09 35.97 19.32
C ALA A 146 -22.85 34.56 18.77
N ASP A 147 -23.75 34.09 17.92
CA ASP A 147 -23.53 32.96 17.05
C ASP A 147 -22.88 33.42 15.76
N LEU A 148 -21.83 32.71 15.35
CA LEU A 148 -21.05 33.02 14.15
C LEU A 148 -21.29 31.91 13.13
N LYS A 149 -21.84 32.28 11.97
CA LYS A 149 -22.08 31.36 10.87
C LYS A 149 -21.30 31.82 9.63
N PHE A 150 -20.37 31.01 9.19
CA PHE A 150 -19.70 31.19 7.89
C PHE A 150 -20.55 30.60 6.77
N VAL A 151 -20.95 31.44 5.84
CA VAL A 151 -21.71 31.05 4.64
C VAL A 151 -20.77 31.08 3.45
N PHE A 152 -20.54 29.94 2.86
CA PHE A 152 -19.69 29.77 1.70
C PHE A 152 -20.53 29.70 0.44
N THR A 153 -20.19 30.51 -0.53
CA THR A 153 -20.68 30.41 -1.92
C THR A 153 -19.48 30.04 -2.76
N GLU A 154 -19.25 28.74 -2.99
CA GLU A 154 -17.98 28.30 -3.59
C GLU A 154 -17.86 28.60 -5.08
N GLY A 155 -18.98 28.69 -5.79
CA GLY A 155 -18.98 28.83 -7.25
C GLY A 155 -18.43 27.58 -7.96
N VAL A 156 -18.06 27.72 -9.21
CA VAL A 156 -17.42 26.70 -10.05
C VAL A 156 -15.92 26.93 -10.10
N SER A 157 -15.15 25.85 -10.21
CA SER A 157 -13.71 25.98 -10.46
C SER A 157 -13.47 26.43 -11.90
N ALA A 158 -12.57 27.36 -12.10
CA ALA A 158 -12.19 27.81 -13.42
C ALA A 158 -11.35 26.72 -14.11
N LYS A 159 -11.65 26.48 -15.38
CA LYS A 159 -10.92 25.54 -16.22
C LYS A 159 -9.76 26.26 -16.91
N ILE A 160 -8.73 25.54 -17.23
CA ILE A 160 -7.62 26.03 -18.03
C ILE A 160 -8.05 25.98 -19.48
N GLU A 161 -8.17 27.15 -20.10
CA GLU A 161 -8.53 27.28 -21.51
C GLU A 161 -7.30 27.20 -22.39
N GLN A 162 -6.16 27.72 -21.94
CA GLN A 162 -4.93 27.72 -22.72
C GLN A 162 -3.70 27.91 -21.85
N ILE A 163 -2.60 27.21 -22.22
CA ILE A 163 -1.25 27.41 -21.69
C ILE A 163 -0.36 27.76 -22.88
N ASN A 164 0.16 28.99 -22.88
CA ASN A 164 1.00 29.54 -23.94
C ASN A 164 2.42 29.75 -23.42
N PHE A 165 3.37 29.46 -24.28
CA PHE A 165 4.78 29.76 -24.04
C PHE A 165 5.22 30.86 -25.04
N VAL A 166 6.09 31.73 -24.59
CA VAL A 166 6.66 32.81 -25.39
C VAL A 166 8.17 32.82 -25.15
N GLY A 167 8.95 32.78 -26.22
CA GLY A 167 10.41 32.71 -26.17
C GLY A 167 10.97 31.29 -26.14
N ASN A 168 10.15 30.29 -26.45
CA ASN A 168 10.54 28.89 -26.60
C ASN A 168 10.84 28.56 -28.07
N ASP A 169 12.04 28.86 -28.49
CA ASP A 169 12.45 28.67 -29.91
C ASP A 169 12.91 27.22 -30.19
N VAL A 170 13.34 26.48 -29.18
CA VAL A 170 13.96 25.16 -29.33
C VAL A 170 12.94 24.03 -29.13
N PHE A 171 12.08 24.15 -28.13
CA PHE A 171 11.06 23.15 -27.83
C PHE A 171 9.66 23.65 -28.13
N SER A 172 8.84 22.81 -28.74
CA SER A 172 7.47 23.17 -29.08
C SER A 172 6.59 23.29 -27.83
N ASP A 173 5.54 24.11 -27.92
CA ASP A 173 4.54 24.24 -26.85
C ASP A 173 3.96 22.90 -26.40
N GLU A 174 3.78 21.96 -27.32
CA GLU A 174 3.28 20.62 -27.03
C GLU A 174 4.25 19.84 -26.14
N GLN A 175 5.56 19.84 -26.50
CA GLN A 175 6.59 19.19 -25.70
C GLN A 175 6.72 19.79 -24.29
N LEU A 176 6.53 21.12 -24.15
CA LEU A 176 6.58 21.76 -22.85
C LEU A 176 5.32 21.47 -22.04
N ARG A 177 4.13 21.48 -22.67
CA ARG A 177 2.87 21.15 -22.01
C ARG A 177 2.80 19.71 -21.52
N ASP A 178 3.46 18.78 -22.19
CA ASP A 178 3.49 17.37 -21.76
C ASP A 178 4.12 17.16 -20.38
N ASN A 179 4.97 18.12 -19.95
CA ASN A 179 5.59 18.08 -18.62
C ASN A 179 4.72 18.69 -17.52
N PHE A 180 3.55 19.25 -17.88
CA PHE A 180 2.65 19.91 -16.91
C PHE A 180 1.59 18.95 -16.41
N ASP A 181 1.26 19.05 -15.12
CA ASP A 181 0.09 18.37 -14.54
C ASP A 181 -1.20 19.12 -14.94
N LEU A 182 -1.09 20.44 -15.14
CA LEU A 182 -2.19 21.25 -15.62
C LEU A 182 -2.41 21.04 -17.12
N ARG A 183 -3.65 20.75 -17.52
CA ARG A 183 -4.03 20.46 -18.90
C ARG A 183 -5.11 21.43 -19.39
N ALA A 184 -4.96 21.96 -20.60
CA ALA A 184 -5.95 22.80 -21.26
C ALA A 184 -6.91 22.00 -22.14
N ASP A 185 -6.39 21.07 -22.96
CA ASP A 185 -7.15 20.27 -23.91
C ASP A 185 -7.31 18.84 -23.39
N VAL A 186 -8.39 18.58 -22.66
CA VAL A 186 -8.68 17.25 -22.18
C VAL A 186 -9.77 16.63 -23.06
N PRO A 187 -9.48 15.51 -23.77
CA PRO A 187 -10.49 14.80 -24.54
C PRO A 187 -11.63 14.35 -23.63
N TRP A 188 -12.87 14.38 -24.13
CA TRP A 188 -14.10 14.08 -23.37
C TRP A 188 -14.11 12.70 -22.69
N TRP A 189 -13.24 11.76 -23.11
CA TRP A 189 -13.09 10.45 -22.49
C TRP A 189 -12.04 10.42 -21.35
N ASN A 190 -11.23 11.47 -21.19
CA ASN A 190 -10.23 11.58 -20.13
C ASN A 190 -10.75 12.44 -18.97
N PHE A 191 -11.69 11.90 -18.20
CA PHE A 191 -12.28 12.58 -17.05
C PHE A 191 -11.30 12.81 -15.87
N LEU A 192 -10.07 12.33 -15.99
CA LEU A 192 -9.09 12.30 -14.91
C LEU A 192 -8.05 13.41 -15.00
N ALA A 193 -7.93 14.06 -16.15
CA ALA A 193 -6.98 15.14 -16.31
C ALA A 193 -7.41 16.38 -15.50
N ASN A 194 -6.43 17.03 -14.87
CA ASN A 194 -6.67 18.19 -14.03
C ASN A 194 -6.90 19.45 -14.88
N GLU A 195 -8.12 19.62 -15.36
CA GLU A 195 -8.55 20.84 -16.09
C GLU A 195 -8.72 22.06 -15.19
N LYS A 196 -8.72 21.85 -13.87
CA LYS A 196 -8.99 22.92 -12.91
C LYS A 196 -7.71 23.64 -12.54
N TYR A 197 -7.74 24.97 -12.63
CA TYR A 197 -6.61 25.77 -12.22
C TYR A 197 -6.36 25.65 -10.70
N GLN A 198 -5.11 25.40 -10.33
CA GLN A 198 -4.63 25.45 -8.96
C GLN A 198 -3.25 26.12 -8.94
N LYS A 199 -3.12 27.18 -8.16
CA LYS A 199 -1.87 27.96 -8.08
C LYS A 199 -0.67 27.14 -7.63
N GLN A 200 -0.90 26.19 -6.73
CA GLN A 200 0.16 25.32 -6.20
C GLN A 200 0.64 24.31 -7.26
N VAL A 201 -0.28 23.78 -8.06
CA VAL A 201 0.07 22.87 -9.16
C VAL A 201 0.86 23.64 -10.23
N LEU A 202 0.46 24.86 -10.56
CA LEU A 202 1.23 25.70 -11.49
C LEU A 202 2.65 25.96 -10.99
N ALA A 203 2.84 26.22 -9.68
CA ALA A 203 4.18 26.36 -9.13
C ALA A 203 5.02 25.09 -9.28
N GLY A 204 4.41 23.92 -9.07
CA GLY A 204 5.06 22.62 -9.33
C GLY A 204 5.41 22.44 -10.81
N ASP A 205 4.50 22.80 -11.71
CA ASP A 205 4.73 22.71 -13.16
C ASP A 205 5.85 23.64 -13.64
N LEU A 206 6.00 24.83 -13.04
CA LEU A 206 7.14 25.72 -13.32
C LEU A 206 8.48 25.10 -12.88
N GLU A 207 8.53 24.41 -11.77
CA GLU A 207 9.74 23.68 -11.36
C GLU A 207 10.02 22.48 -12.27
N LYS A 208 8.98 21.76 -12.73
CA LYS A 208 9.15 20.69 -13.73
C LYS A 208 9.68 21.27 -15.04
N LEU A 209 9.15 22.40 -15.49
CA LEU A 209 9.64 23.09 -16.66
C LEU A 209 11.12 23.47 -16.53
N ARG A 210 11.52 24.01 -15.38
CA ARG A 210 12.91 24.33 -15.11
C ARG A 210 13.79 23.09 -15.12
N SER A 211 13.37 22.01 -14.48
CA SER A 211 14.08 20.73 -14.50
C SER A 211 14.17 20.16 -15.90
N PHE A 212 13.11 20.26 -16.72
CA PHE A 212 13.11 19.83 -18.12
C PHE A 212 14.24 20.48 -18.93
N TYR A 213 14.41 21.80 -18.79
CA TYR A 213 15.48 22.53 -19.47
C TYR A 213 16.85 22.23 -18.89
N LEU A 214 17.00 22.21 -17.55
CA LEU A 214 18.25 21.88 -16.88
C LEU A 214 18.75 20.48 -17.25
N ASN A 215 17.85 19.51 -17.39
CA ASN A 215 18.21 18.15 -17.75
C ASN A 215 18.63 18.01 -19.24
N ARG A 216 18.43 19.04 -20.02
CA ARG A 216 18.83 19.11 -21.44
C ARG A 216 19.96 20.11 -21.70
N GLY A 217 20.60 20.58 -20.64
CA GLY A 217 21.80 21.44 -20.74
C GLY A 217 21.54 22.94 -20.67
N TYR A 218 20.28 23.37 -20.54
CA TYR A 218 19.95 24.81 -20.54
C TYR A 218 20.09 25.40 -19.15
N LEU A 219 21.32 25.53 -18.66
CA LEU A 219 21.59 26.01 -17.29
C LEU A 219 21.16 27.45 -17.03
N LYS A 220 21.08 28.28 -18.06
CA LYS A 220 20.66 29.69 -17.96
C LYS A 220 19.18 29.88 -18.26
N PHE A 221 18.42 28.79 -18.35
CA PHE A 221 16.96 28.83 -18.48
C PHE A 221 16.34 29.60 -17.31
N ARG A 222 15.42 30.49 -17.66
CA ARG A 222 14.62 31.21 -16.66
C ARG A 222 13.23 31.51 -17.18
N VAL A 223 12.26 31.49 -16.31
CA VAL A 223 10.92 32.03 -16.54
C VAL A 223 10.97 33.51 -16.18
N GLU A 224 10.83 34.38 -17.20
CA GLU A 224 10.90 35.82 -17.00
C GLU A 224 9.63 36.37 -16.38
N SER A 225 8.48 35.85 -16.79
CA SER A 225 7.20 36.21 -16.19
C SER A 225 6.16 35.10 -16.38
N THR A 226 5.27 35.00 -15.40
CA THR A 226 4.09 34.13 -15.44
C THR A 226 2.85 35.01 -15.35
N GLN A 227 2.04 35.02 -16.39
CA GLN A 227 0.80 35.78 -16.44
C GLN A 227 -0.38 34.82 -16.38
N VAL A 228 -1.29 35.04 -15.46
CA VAL A 228 -2.53 34.27 -15.30
C VAL A 228 -3.70 35.24 -15.50
N ALA A 229 -4.37 35.13 -16.62
CA ALA A 229 -5.54 35.93 -16.95
C ALA A 229 -6.81 35.09 -16.75
N ILE A 230 -7.82 35.74 -16.15
CA ILE A 230 -9.10 35.09 -15.85
C ILE A 230 -10.13 35.65 -16.83
N SER A 231 -10.96 34.77 -17.41
CA SER A 231 -12.07 35.16 -18.27
C SER A 231 -13.09 36.07 -17.53
N PRO A 232 -13.83 36.97 -18.22
CA PRO A 232 -14.80 37.85 -17.57
C PRO A 232 -15.89 37.14 -16.78
N ASP A 233 -16.26 35.91 -17.21
CA ASP A 233 -17.24 35.06 -16.52
C ASP A 233 -16.65 34.26 -15.35
N LYS A 234 -15.34 34.40 -15.08
CA LYS A 234 -14.58 33.72 -14.02
C LYS A 234 -14.57 32.18 -14.12
N LYS A 235 -14.77 31.63 -15.30
CA LYS A 235 -14.83 30.19 -15.55
C LYS A 235 -13.62 29.65 -16.31
N GLY A 236 -12.90 30.51 -17.02
CA GLY A 236 -11.72 30.16 -17.80
C GLY A 236 -10.46 30.85 -17.29
N VAL A 237 -9.33 30.19 -17.41
CA VAL A 237 -7.99 30.69 -17.07
C VAL A 237 -7.06 30.51 -18.27
N TYR A 238 -6.35 31.56 -18.62
CA TYR A 238 -5.31 31.61 -19.63
C TYR A 238 -3.97 31.82 -18.94
N ILE A 239 -3.02 30.95 -19.19
CA ILE A 239 -1.67 31.00 -18.62
C ILE A 239 -0.71 31.35 -19.72
N THR A 240 0.10 32.39 -19.55
CA THR A 240 1.18 32.76 -20.48
C THR A 240 2.50 32.81 -19.73
N LEU A 241 3.45 32.00 -20.18
CA LEU A 241 4.78 31.88 -19.62
C LEU A 241 5.79 32.49 -20.59
N ASN A 242 6.42 33.60 -20.19
CA ASN A 242 7.54 34.15 -20.95
C ASN A 242 8.81 33.49 -20.43
N VAL A 243 9.49 32.78 -21.31
CA VAL A 243 10.72 32.04 -20.99
C VAL A 243 11.90 32.55 -21.79
N ASN A 244 13.08 32.38 -21.22
CA ASN A 244 14.35 32.56 -21.89
C ASN A 244 15.12 31.24 -21.78
N GLU A 245 15.25 30.55 -22.89
CA GLU A 245 15.83 29.21 -22.92
C GLU A 245 17.35 29.25 -22.69
N GLY A 246 18.02 30.28 -23.16
CA GLY A 246 19.48 30.33 -23.21
C GLY A 246 20.07 29.36 -24.25
N LYS A 247 21.27 28.87 -23.98
CA LYS A 247 21.95 27.89 -24.84
C LYS A 247 22.27 26.62 -24.07
N PRO A 248 22.35 25.46 -24.72
CA PRO A 248 22.73 24.21 -24.05
C PRO A 248 24.22 24.17 -23.78
N TYR A 249 24.61 23.70 -22.60
CA TYR A 249 26.00 23.53 -22.18
C TYR A 249 26.39 22.06 -22.17
N GLN A 250 27.66 21.79 -22.52
CA GLN A 250 28.27 20.48 -22.38
C GLN A 250 29.25 20.48 -21.19
N VAL A 251 29.38 19.34 -20.54
CA VAL A 251 30.33 19.17 -19.43
C VAL A 251 31.77 19.18 -19.97
N ALA A 252 32.53 20.18 -19.58
CA ALA A 252 33.93 20.29 -19.96
C ALA A 252 34.84 19.51 -19.02
N ASP A 253 34.61 19.65 -17.72
CA ASP A 253 35.43 19.02 -16.68
C ASP A 253 34.62 18.78 -15.42
N LEU A 254 35.08 17.83 -14.59
CA LEU A 254 34.54 17.52 -13.28
C LEU A 254 35.69 17.37 -12.28
N ASP A 255 35.74 18.30 -11.33
CA ASP A 255 36.74 18.36 -10.28
C ASP A 255 36.09 18.13 -8.89
N PHE A 256 36.79 17.43 -8.00
CA PHE A 256 36.39 17.20 -6.63
C PHE A 256 37.32 17.95 -5.68
N ARG A 257 36.74 18.62 -4.68
CA ARG A 257 37.47 19.36 -3.66
C ARG A 257 36.99 19.06 -2.27
N GLY A 258 37.86 19.22 -1.29
CA GLY A 258 37.53 19.13 0.13
C GLY A 258 37.82 17.76 0.75
N ASP A 259 37.79 16.67 -0.01
CA ASP A 259 38.10 15.32 0.49
C ASP A 259 38.90 14.50 -0.53
N PRO A 260 40.21 14.77 -0.65
CA PRO A 260 41.04 14.11 -1.66
C PRO A 260 41.28 12.62 -1.41
N GLN A 261 41.02 12.13 -0.18
CA GLN A 261 41.26 10.71 0.16
C GLN A 261 40.18 9.79 -0.46
N ASN A 262 39.00 10.31 -0.71
CA ASN A 262 37.88 9.54 -1.24
C ASN A 262 37.53 9.92 -2.69
N GLU A 263 38.36 10.71 -3.36
CA GLU A 263 38.09 11.19 -4.72
C GLU A 263 37.82 10.06 -5.72
N ASP A 264 38.63 8.99 -5.68
CA ASP A 264 38.43 7.83 -6.57
C ASP A 264 37.06 7.17 -6.36
N THR A 265 36.60 7.12 -5.11
CA THR A 265 35.26 6.61 -4.80
C THR A 265 34.18 7.52 -5.38
N TYR A 266 34.33 8.83 -5.23
CA TYR A 266 33.33 9.80 -5.78
C TYR A 266 33.32 9.76 -7.30
N ARG A 267 34.47 9.61 -7.94
CA ARG A 267 34.59 9.42 -9.39
C ARG A 267 33.88 8.16 -9.87
N SER A 268 33.85 7.10 -9.09
CA SER A 268 33.15 5.87 -9.41
C SER A 268 31.61 6.01 -9.36
N LEU A 269 31.09 7.03 -8.66
CA LEU A 269 29.67 7.33 -8.57
C LEU A 269 29.15 8.21 -9.71
N VAL A 270 30.05 8.74 -10.54
CA VAL A 270 29.69 9.62 -11.65
C VAL A 270 29.06 8.82 -12.78
N THR A 271 27.90 9.27 -13.25
CA THR A 271 27.12 8.62 -14.32
C THR A 271 27.16 9.36 -15.66
N PHE A 272 28.01 10.38 -15.79
CA PHE A 272 28.19 11.19 -17.00
C PHE A 272 29.69 11.43 -17.28
N THR A 273 30.02 11.81 -18.49
CA THR A 273 31.40 12.00 -18.96
C THR A 273 31.60 13.37 -19.56
N ARG A 274 32.88 13.73 -19.76
CA ARG A 274 33.26 14.95 -20.48
C ARG A 274 32.69 14.91 -21.90
N GLY A 275 32.09 16.01 -22.32
CA GLY A 275 31.40 16.15 -23.63
C GLY A 275 29.94 15.82 -23.60
N ASP A 276 29.43 15.20 -22.55
CA ASP A 276 27.98 14.98 -22.39
C ASP A 276 27.26 16.32 -22.21
N THR A 277 26.03 16.38 -22.70
CA THR A 277 25.13 17.49 -22.41
C THR A 277 24.89 17.53 -20.90
N TYR A 278 25.01 18.71 -20.30
CA TYR A 278 24.73 18.87 -18.90
C TYR A 278 23.31 18.37 -18.56
N ASN A 279 23.20 17.67 -17.44
CA ASN A 279 21.94 17.16 -16.93
C ASN A 279 21.85 17.38 -15.43
N GLY A 280 20.88 18.20 -15.01
CA GLY A 280 20.70 18.59 -13.61
C GLY A 280 20.39 17.42 -12.69
N ASP A 281 19.56 16.47 -13.13
CA ASP A 281 19.20 15.29 -12.33
C ASP A 281 20.42 14.39 -12.08
N LYS A 282 21.31 14.24 -13.08
CA LYS A 282 22.55 13.47 -12.91
C LYS A 282 23.50 14.10 -11.91
N VAL A 283 23.57 15.44 -11.89
CA VAL A 283 24.41 16.17 -10.92
C VAL A 283 23.83 16.05 -9.51
N THR A 284 22.54 16.26 -9.36
CA THR A 284 21.84 16.07 -8.09
C THR A 284 21.96 14.63 -7.58
N ALA A 285 21.79 13.64 -8.48
CA ALA A 285 21.97 12.23 -8.15
C ALA A 285 23.40 11.91 -7.68
N LEU A 286 24.42 12.54 -8.27
CA LEU A 286 25.80 12.42 -7.82
C LEU A 286 25.98 12.99 -6.41
N GLU A 287 25.48 14.20 -6.14
CA GLU A 287 25.56 14.81 -4.80
C GLU A 287 24.89 13.92 -3.74
N GLU A 288 23.71 13.40 -4.04
CA GLU A 288 22.98 12.50 -3.13
C GLU A 288 23.67 11.14 -2.98
N ALA A 289 24.30 10.63 -4.04
CA ALA A 289 25.09 9.40 -3.96
C ALA A 289 26.32 9.56 -3.05
N ILE A 290 27.02 10.71 -3.15
CA ILE A 290 28.15 11.04 -2.28
C ILE A 290 27.69 11.21 -0.83
N LYS A 291 26.62 11.97 -0.57
CA LYS A 291 26.03 12.13 0.77
C LYS A 291 25.65 10.79 1.38
N ARG A 292 25.04 9.93 0.60
CA ARG A 292 24.63 8.57 1.02
C ARG A 292 25.85 7.72 1.37
N HIS A 293 26.87 7.71 0.50
CA HIS A 293 28.12 6.98 0.75
C HIS A 293 28.80 7.45 2.05
N LEU A 294 28.89 8.76 2.25
CA LEU A 294 29.45 9.33 3.47
C LEU A 294 28.59 8.99 4.69
N GLY A 295 27.28 9.05 4.57
CA GLY A 295 26.33 8.65 5.63
C GLY A 295 26.43 7.17 6.01
N GLU A 296 26.79 6.30 5.08
CA GLU A 296 27.03 4.87 5.35
C GLU A 296 28.36 4.62 6.08
N THR A 297 29.31 5.56 6.00
CA THR A 297 30.65 5.46 6.60
C THR A 297 30.85 6.30 7.87
N GLY A 298 29.75 6.81 8.41
CA GLY A 298 29.74 7.51 9.71
C GLY A 298 29.72 9.04 9.64
N PHE A 299 29.76 9.62 8.45
CA PHE A 299 29.67 11.07 8.28
C PHE A 299 28.21 11.48 8.12
N ALA A 300 27.54 11.77 9.24
CA ALA A 300 26.09 11.98 9.28
C ALA A 300 25.62 13.32 8.67
N TYR A 301 26.50 14.31 8.60
CA TYR A 301 26.16 15.68 8.17
C TYR A 301 27.11 16.20 7.09
N PRO A 302 27.30 15.45 6.00
CA PRO A 302 28.17 15.89 4.93
C PRO A 302 27.55 17.05 4.18
N LYS A 303 28.37 18.00 3.77
CA LYS A 303 27.95 19.05 2.84
C LYS A 303 28.55 18.72 1.47
N VAL A 304 27.69 18.59 0.49
CA VAL A 304 28.09 18.34 -0.89
C VAL A 304 27.36 19.35 -1.77
N ASN A 305 28.12 20.18 -2.47
CA ASN A 305 27.59 21.22 -3.33
C ASN A 305 28.40 21.26 -4.63
N THR A 306 27.71 21.30 -5.74
CA THR A 306 28.33 21.42 -7.07
C THR A 306 28.27 22.87 -7.55
N LEU A 307 29.41 23.45 -7.86
CA LEU A 307 29.52 24.80 -8.38
C LEU A 307 29.83 24.75 -9.87
N PRO A 308 28.94 25.27 -10.73
CA PRO A 308 29.16 25.38 -12.16
C PRO A 308 30.03 26.62 -12.49
N SER A 309 31.01 26.45 -13.36
CA SER A 309 31.78 27.52 -13.98
C SER A 309 31.54 27.53 -15.48
N PHE A 310 31.07 28.64 -16.02
CA PHE A 310 30.56 28.75 -17.38
C PHE A 310 31.66 29.28 -18.32
N ASP A 311 31.79 28.63 -19.46
CA ASP A 311 32.47 29.14 -20.66
C ASP A 311 31.38 29.40 -21.73
N ASP A 312 30.96 30.65 -21.80
CA ASP A 312 29.86 31.08 -22.69
C ASP A 312 30.26 31.04 -24.18
N ASP A 313 31.56 31.21 -24.48
CA ASP A 313 32.05 31.22 -25.84
C ASP A 313 32.03 29.82 -26.47
N ASN A 314 32.40 28.82 -25.66
CA ASN A 314 32.44 27.42 -26.10
C ASN A 314 31.19 26.64 -25.69
N GLN A 315 30.26 27.23 -24.94
CA GLN A 315 29.05 26.60 -24.36
C GLN A 315 29.39 25.36 -23.51
N GLN A 316 30.40 25.53 -22.68
CA GLN A 316 30.91 24.51 -21.80
C GLN A 316 30.70 24.89 -20.33
N VAL A 317 30.51 23.89 -19.50
CA VAL A 317 30.43 24.05 -18.04
C VAL A 317 31.41 23.12 -17.37
N SER A 318 32.27 23.67 -16.52
CA SER A 318 33.09 22.90 -15.61
C SER A 318 32.41 22.81 -14.24
N LEU A 319 32.33 21.61 -13.70
CA LEU A 319 31.66 21.33 -12.45
C LEU A 319 32.71 21.10 -11.36
N THR A 320 32.65 21.86 -10.28
CA THR A 320 33.44 21.61 -9.08
C THR A 320 32.54 21.10 -7.96
N VAL A 321 32.66 19.83 -7.60
CA VAL A 321 31.97 19.22 -6.50
C VAL A 321 32.77 19.42 -5.22
N ASN A 322 32.28 20.26 -4.34
CA ASN A 322 32.91 20.52 -3.05
C ASN A 322 32.30 19.58 -2.01
N VAL A 323 33.15 18.71 -1.45
CA VAL A 323 32.73 17.69 -0.47
C VAL A 323 33.36 18.00 0.88
N GLU A 324 32.56 18.29 1.87
CA GLU A 324 32.95 18.47 3.26
C GLU A 324 32.33 17.33 4.09
N PRO A 325 33.07 16.24 4.36
CA PRO A 325 32.55 15.09 5.11
C PRO A 325 32.13 15.45 6.54
N GLY A 326 32.79 16.39 7.17
CA GLY A 326 32.59 16.71 8.57
C GLY A 326 33.25 15.71 9.53
N LYS A 327 32.74 15.60 10.76
CA LYS A 327 33.23 14.65 11.76
C LYS A 327 32.48 13.33 11.64
N ARG A 328 33.14 12.21 11.94
CA ARG A 328 32.50 10.93 12.17
C ARG A 328 31.66 10.99 13.43
N ILE A 329 30.45 10.48 13.34
CA ILE A 329 29.47 10.45 14.42
C ILE A 329 29.28 9.02 14.89
N TYR A 330 29.29 8.83 16.20
CA TYR A 330 29.10 7.53 16.85
C TYR A 330 27.74 7.46 17.53
N VAL A 331 27.09 6.30 17.47
CA VAL A 331 25.82 6.06 18.16
C VAL A 331 26.13 5.64 19.60
N ARG A 332 25.71 6.45 20.56
CA ARG A 332 25.84 6.11 21.98
C ARG A 332 24.75 5.11 22.37
N ASN A 333 23.47 5.46 22.14
CA ASN A 333 22.33 4.61 22.49
C ASN A 333 21.31 4.58 21.35
N VAL A 334 20.63 3.43 21.23
CA VAL A 334 19.41 3.27 20.44
C VAL A 334 18.24 3.15 21.38
N ARG A 335 17.31 4.11 21.35
CA ARG A 335 16.18 4.21 22.27
C ARG A 335 14.87 4.03 21.53
N PHE A 336 13.89 3.49 22.25
CA PHE A 336 12.53 3.31 21.76
C PHE A 336 11.54 4.04 22.68
N SER A 337 10.48 4.57 22.09
CA SER A 337 9.41 5.22 22.83
C SER A 337 8.07 5.02 22.10
N GLY A 338 6.97 4.93 22.88
CA GLY A 338 5.62 4.71 22.35
C GLY A 338 5.23 3.23 22.22
N ASN A 339 6.13 2.30 22.52
CA ASN A 339 5.87 0.86 22.61
C ASN A 339 5.33 0.51 24.01
N THR A 340 4.02 0.67 24.19
CA THR A 340 3.36 0.44 25.49
C THR A 340 3.02 -1.02 25.73
N THR A 341 2.74 -1.77 24.69
CA THR A 341 2.40 -3.20 24.70
C THR A 341 3.56 -4.04 24.20
N THR A 342 4.21 -3.60 23.12
CA THR A 342 5.31 -4.33 22.49
C THR A 342 6.57 -4.23 23.33
N LYS A 343 7.18 -5.37 23.64
CA LYS A 343 8.41 -5.42 24.41
C LYS A 343 9.59 -4.80 23.65
N ASP A 344 10.50 -4.15 24.36
CA ASP A 344 11.68 -3.47 23.81
C ASP A 344 12.57 -4.42 22.97
N GLU A 345 12.71 -5.67 23.41
CA GLU A 345 13.45 -6.69 22.67
C GLU A 345 12.93 -6.93 21.25
N VAL A 346 11.62 -6.76 21.03
CA VAL A 346 10.99 -6.93 19.72
C VAL A 346 11.40 -5.82 18.75
N LEU A 347 11.52 -4.59 19.25
CA LEU A 347 12.01 -3.47 18.44
C LEU A 347 13.52 -3.60 18.22
N ARG A 348 14.26 -3.94 19.27
CA ARG A 348 15.73 -3.99 19.26
C ARG A 348 16.27 -5.03 18.29
N ARG A 349 15.65 -6.20 18.17
CA ARG A 349 16.06 -7.26 17.22
C ARG A 349 15.91 -6.85 15.75
N GLU A 350 15.05 -5.88 15.45
CA GLU A 350 14.89 -5.35 14.10
C GLU A 350 15.96 -4.32 13.70
N MET A 351 16.74 -3.83 14.66
CA MET A 351 17.76 -2.82 14.41
C MET A 351 18.97 -3.39 13.67
N ARG A 352 19.50 -2.56 12.77
CA ARG A 352 20.75 -2.82 12.07
C ARG A 352 21.85 -1.86 12.47
N GLN A 353 21.48 -0.73 13.10
CA GLN A 353 22.42 0.18 13.73
C GLN A 353 22.73 -0.32 15.14
N LEU A 354 23.99 -0.59 15.41
CA LEU A 354 24.46 -1.02 16.71
C LEU A 354 24.93 0.18 17.53
N GLU A 355 24.75 0.10 18.85
CA GLU A 355 25.33 1.03 19.82
C GLU A 355 26.85 0.91 19.84
N GLY A 356 27.56 1.99 20.11
CA GLY A 356 29.03 2.03 20.16
C GLY A 356 29.73 2.02 18.79
N THR A 357 29.00 1.95 17.71
CA THR A 357 29.53 2.00 16.33
C THR A 357 29.29 3.37 15.71
N TRP A 358 29.95 3.67 14.58
CA TRP A 358 29.61 4.89 13.83
C TRP A 358 28.17 4.85 13.29
N LEU A 359 27.58 6.03 13.19
CA LEU A 359 26.24 6.18 12.64
C LEU A 359 26.24 5.80 11.16
N ASN A 360 25.45 4.80 10.80
CA ASN A 360 25.22 4.40 9.43
C ASN A 360 23.76 4.75 9.06
N SER A 361 23.61 5.77 8.23
CA SER A 361 22.28 6.28 7.82
C SER A 361 21.41 5.20 7.18
N LYS A 362 22.00 4.32 6.39
CA LYS A 362 21.31 3.18 5.77
C LYS A 362 20.86 2.14 6.79
N ALA A 363 21.70 1.86 7.80
CA ALA A 363 21.34 0.94 8.89
C ALA A 363 20.20 1.49 9.73
N VAL A 364 20.19 2.79 10.01
CA VAL A 364 19.09 3.48 10.72
C VAL A 364 17.79 3.43 9.91
N THR A 365 17.86 3.77 8.61
CA THR A 365 16.68 3.71 7.72
C THR A 365 16.14 2.29 7.60
N ARG A 366 17.02 1.30 7.45
CA ARG A 366 16.63 -0.12 7.42
C ARG A 366 15.95 -0.56 8.73
N GLY A 367 16.43 -0.09 9.87
CA GLY A 367 15.78 -0.34 11.16
C GLY A 367 14.34 0.20 11.17
N LYS A 368 14.13 1.43 10.70
CA LYS A 368 12.79 2.02 10.54
C LYS A 368 11.91 1.20 9.60
N GLU A 369 12.42 0.82 8.43
CA GLU A 369 11.67 0.03 7.44
C GLU A 369 11.29 -1.34 8.00
N ARG A 370 12.21 -2.00 8.70
CA ARG A 370 11.95 -3.30 9.33
C ARG A 370 10.86 -3.21 10.38
N LEU A 371 10.92 -2.21 11.26
CA LEU A 371 9.84 -1.95 12.23
C LEU A 371 8.50 -1.69 11.53
N SER A 372 8.48 -0.90 10.45
CA SER A 372 7.27 -0.65 9.70
C SER A 372 6.71 -1.92 9.03
N ARG A 373 7.57 -2.82 8.58
CA ARG A 373 7.17 -4.10 7.97
C ARG A 373 6.62 -5.12 8.97
N THR A 374 6.88 -4.98 10.26
CA THR A 374 6.30 -5.87 11.27
C THR A 374 4.77 -5.80 11.32
N GLY A 375 4.19 -4.66 10.91
CA GLY A 375 2.77 -4.38 11.04
C GLY A 375 2.32 -4.04 12.47
N PHE A 376 3.24 -3.98 13.43
CA PHE A 376 2.92 -3.68 14.83
C PHE A 376 2.73 -2.19 15.09
N PHE A 377 3.15 -1.34 14.15
CA PHE A 377 3.17 0.10 14.31
C PHE A 377 2.45 0.81 13.15
N GLN A 378 1.61 1.80 13.47
CA GLN A 378 0.96 2.68 12.49
C GLN A 378 1.96 3.68 11.89
N ASN A 379 2.88 4.15 12.74
CA ASN A 379 3.92 5.09 12.37
C ASN A 379 5.21 4.77 13.09
N VAL A 380 6.32 4.93 12.37
CA VAL A 380 7.68 4.80 12.90
C VAL A 380 8.47 6.02 12.47
N GLU A 381 8.82 6.84 13.43
CA GLU A 381 9.70 7.99 13.24
C GLU A 381 11.07 7.68 13.83
N VAL A 382 12.11 8.17 13.19
CA VAL A 382 13.47 8.08 13.72
C VAL A 382 14.08 9.46 13.74
N ASP A 383 14.67 9.80 14.87
CA ASP A 383 15.36 11.04 15.11
C ASP A 383 16.75 10.77 15.71
N THR A 384 17.73 11.56 15.27
CA THR A 384 19.10 11.50 15.79
C THR A 384 19.38 12.74 16.61
N GLN A 385 19.59 12.58 17.91
CA GLN A 385 19.84 13.69 18.82
C GLN A 385 21.30 13.72 19.23
N ARG A 386 21.94 14.89 19.10
CA ARG A 386 23.30 15.08 19.58
C ARG A 386 23.36 14.96 21.10
N VAL A 387 24.39 14.28 21.60
CA VAL A 387 24.61 14.14 23.03
C VAL A 387 25.23 15.43 23.55
N PRO A 388 24.61 16.10 24.53
CA PRO A 388 25.17 17.31 25.11
C PRO A 388 26.58 17.07 25.66
N GLY A 389 27.51 18.00 25.37
CA GLY A 389 28.89 17.93 25.81
C GLY A 389 29.80 17.02 24.98
N THR A 390 29.32 16.45 23.86
CA THR A 390 30.11 15.69 22.88
C THR A 390 29.92 16.28 21.50
N ASP A 391 30.97 16.21 20.68
CA ASP A 391 30.94 16.73 19.31
C ASP A 391 30.68 15.61 18.26
N ASP A 392 30.79 14.35 18.67
CA ASP A 392 30.87 13.18 17.81
C ASP A 392 29.89 12.06 18.20
N GLN A 393 28.99 12.31 19.16
CA GLN A 393 28.03 11.31 19.61
C GLN A 393 26.57 11.73 19.42
N VAL A 394 25.75 10.74 19.04
CA VAL A 394 24.30 10.87 18.93
C VAL A 394 23.60 9.72 19.63
N ASP A 395 22.39 9.99 20.11
CA ASP A 395 21.40 8.98 20.44
C ASP A 395 20.45 8.83 19.24
N VAL A 396 20.12 7.63 18.85
CA VAL A 396 19.12 7.32 17.82
C VAL A 396 17.83 6.95 18.52
N ASN A 397 16.79 7.76 18.35
CA ASN A 397 15.51 7.57 18.99
C ASN A 397 14.46 7.12 17.96
N TYR A 398 13.93 5.93 18.14
CA TYR A 398 12.79 5.43 17.38
C TYR A 398 11.52 5.70 18.19
N LYS A 399 10.67 6.57 17.65
CA LYS A 399 9.36 6.86 18.21
C LYS A 399 8.32 6.10 17.42
N VAL A 400 7.61 5.20 18.08
CA VAL A 400 6.60 4.36 17.44
C VAL A 400 5.20 4.71 17.94
N LYS A 401 4.22 4.52 17.08
CA LYS A 401 2.81 4.53 17.45
C LYS A 401 2.26 3.14 17.18
N GLU A 402 1.87 2.41 18.22
CA GLU A 402 1.38 1.05 18.09
C GLU A 402 0.11 0.97 17.25
N ALA A 403 0.06 -0.07 16.40
CA ALA A 403 -1.13 -0.46 15.65
C ALA A 403 -1.92 -1.51 16.45
N ASN A 404 -3.16 -1.68 16.09
CA ASN A 404 -3.89 -2.86 16.54
C ASN A 404 -3.32 -4.08 15.80
N SER A 405 -2.62 -4.95 16.51
CA SER A 405 -1.98 -6.16 15.96
C SER A 405 -2.92 -7.38 15.96
N GLY A 406 -4.11 -7.25 16.51
CA GLY A 406 -5.15 -8.27 16.49
C GLY A 406 -6.21 -7.98 15.44
N SER A 407 -6.64 -8.99 14.71
CA SER A 407 -7.75 -8.92 13.78
C SER A 407 -8.72 -10.07 13.99
N ILE A 408 -10.00 -9.76 13.88
CA ILE A 408 -11.07 -10.75 13.78
C ILE A 408 -11.69 -10.55 12.40
N ASN A 409 -11.55 -11.57 11.56
CA ASN A 409 -12.06 -11.57 10.22
C ASN A 409 -13.27 -12.50 10.15
N PHE A 410 -14.41 -11.96 9.81
CA PHE A 410 -15.60 -12.71 9.49
C PHE A 410 -15.91 -12.48 8.03
N GLY A 411 -15.90 -13.57 7.25
CA GLY A 411 -16.15 -13.53 5.81
C GLY A 411 -17.32 -14.43 5.45
N ILE A 412 -18.21 -13.90 4.64
CA ILE A 412 -19.21 -14.68 3.90
C ILE A 412 -18.83 -14.51 2.44
N GLY A 413 -18.73 -15.61 1.74
CA GLY A 413 -18.41 -15.61 0.32
C GLY A 413 -19.37 -16.49 -0.45
N TYR A 414 -19.41 -16.29 -1.75
CA TYR A 414 -20.05 -17.16 -2.70
C TYR A 414 -19.21 -17.22 -3.96
N GLY A 415 -19.07 -18.40 -4.52
CA GLY A 415 -18.36 -18.59 -5.78
C GLY A 415 -18.98 -19.72 -6.57
N THR A 416 -18.86 -19.64 -7.89
CA THR A 416 -19.32 -20.70 -8.80
C THR A 416 -18.63 -22.03 -8.53
N GLU A 417 -17.41 -22.00 -8.03
CA GLU A 417 -16.61 -23.19 -7.74
C GLU A 417 -16.77 -23.74 -6.32
N SER A 418 -17.02 -22.87 -5.34
CA SER A 418 -16.98 -23.25 -3.92
C SER A 418 -18.33 -23.16 -3.23
N GLY A 419 -19.36 -22.72 -3.98
CA GLY A 419 -20.66 -22.46 -3.43
C GLY A 419 -20.63 -21.40 -2.34
N ALA A 420 -21.50 -21.53 -1.35
CA ALA A 420 -21.53 -20.64 -0.19
C ALA A 420 -20.35 -20.94 0.74
N SER A 421 -19.65 -19.91 1.16
CA SER A 421 -18.50 -20.05 2.07
C SER A 421 -18.64 -19.14 3.29
N LEU A 422 -18.27 -19.69 4.44
CA LEU A 422 -18.15 -18.97 5.70
C LEU A 422 -16.72 -19.11 6.22
N GLN A 423 -16.11 -17.98 6.55
CA GLN A 423 -14.77 -17.94 7.11
C GLN A 423 -14.76 -17.14 8.40
N LEU A 424 -14.13 -17.69 9.41
CA LEU A 424 -13.83 -17.02 10.68
C LEU A 424 -12.33 -17.07 10.89
N GLY A 425 -11.68 -15.93 10.98
CA GLY A 425 -10.26 -15.79 11.29
C GLY A 425 -10.08 -14.94 12.54
N LEU A 426 -9.30 -15.42 13.47
CA LEU A 426 -8.78 -14.66 14.59
C LEU A 426 -7.26 -14.70 14.49
N GLN A 427 -6.63 -13.55 14.38
CA GLN A 427 -5.18 -13.45 14.25
C GLN A 427 -4.66 -12.38 15.21
N GLN A 428 -3.58 -12.69 15.89
CA GLN A 428 -2.83 -11.78 16.74
C GLN A 428 -1.35 -11.86 16.35
N ASP A 429 -0.85 -10.83 15.67
CA ASP A 429 0.53 -10.82 15.14
C ASP A 429 1.58 -10.43 16.19
N ASN A 430 1.16 -9.84 17.30
CA ASN A 430 2.03 -9.48 18.43
C ASN A 430 1.43 -10.00 19.74
N PHE A 431 1.33 -11.32 19.85
CA PHE A 431 0.72 -11.98 21.00
C PHE A 431 1.46 -11.63 22.27
N ALA A 432 0.75 -11.05 23.23
CA ALA A 432 1.28 -10.59 24.52
C ALA A 432 2.52 -9.66 24.41
N GLY A 433 2.65 -8.91 23.30
CA GLY A 433 3.76 -7.99 23.06
C GLY A 433 5.10 -8.64 22.73
N THR A 434 5.13 -9.94 22.49
CA THR A 434 6.36 -10.72 22.23
C THR A 434 6.77 -10.72 20.75
N GLY A 435 5.92 -10.19 19.86
CA GLY A 435 6.10 -10.29 18.42
C GLY A 435 5.80 -11.68 17.87
N ASN A 436 5.27 -12.59 18.68
CA ASN A 436 4.86 -13.91 18.22
C ASN A 436 3.46 -13.84 17.63
N ARG A 437 3.21 -14.69 16.62
CA ARG A 437 1.91 -14.79 15.98
C ARG A 437 1.10 -15.93 16.58
N PHE A 438 -0.16 -15.66 16.86
CA PHE A 438 -1.16 -16.65 17.17
C PHE A 438 -2.34 -16.51 16.21
N GLY A 439 -2.83 -17.62 15.67
CA GLY A 439 -3.94 -17.62 14.74
C GLY A 439 -4.90 -18.78 14.93
N ILE A 440 -6.18 -18.51 14.73
CA ILE A 440 -7.24 -19.52 14.57
C ILE A 440 -7.96 -19.19 13.29
N ASN A 441 -8.06 -20.16 12.38
CA ASN A 441 -8.82 -20.03 11.15
C ASN A 441 -9.80 -21.19 11.02
N ALA A 442 -11.06 -20.87 10.80
CA ALA A 442 -12.09 -21.82 10.46
C ALA A 442 -12.74 -21.43 9.14
N MET A 443 -12.92 -22.39 8.24
CA MET A 443 -13.56 -22.19 6.94
C MET A 443 -14.49 -23.36 6.65
N VAL A 444 -15.67 -23.05 6.15
CA VAL A 444 -16.63 -24.03 5.67
C VAL A 444 -17.14 -23.56 4.30
N ASN A 445 -17.14 -24.46 3.34
CA ASN A 445 -17.79 -24.28 2.05
C ASN A 445 -18.45 -25.60 1.63
N ASP A 446 -18.97 -25.68 0.40
CA ASP A 446 -19.73 -26.85 -0.06
C ASP A 446 -18.94 -28.16 0.00
N TYR A 447 -17.62 -28.14 -0.25
CA TYR A 447 -16.77 -29.33 -0.32
C TYR A 447 -15.67 -29.41 0.74
N ARG A 448 -15.54 -28.38 1.61
CA ARG A 448 -14.43 -28.36 2.59
C ARG A 448 -14.84 -27.74 3.92
N LYS A 449 -14.44 -28.41 5.01
CA LYS A 449 -14.43 -27.85 6.35
C LYS A 449 -12.99 -27.86 6.86
N ASN A 450 -12.50 -26.72 7.27
CA ASN A 450 -11.12 -26.59 7.74
C ASN A 450 -11.07 -25.83 9.06
N LEU A 451 -10.34 -26.32 10.04
CA LEU A 451 -10.00 -25.64 11.28
C LEU A 451 -8.49 -25.71 11.45
N THR A 452 -7.87 -24.57 11.67
CA THR A 452 -6.42 -24.48 11.87
C THR A 452 -6.14 -23.59 13.07
N LEU A 453 -5.27 -24.05 13.94
CA LEU A 453 -4.69 -23.34 15.05
C LEU A 453 -3.19 -23.25 14.83
N GLU A 454 -2.63 -22.04 14.84
CA GLU A 454 -1.21 -21.80 14.57
C GLU A 454 -0.58 -20.89 15.62
N TYR A 455 0.67 -21.19 15.94
CA TYR A 455 1.52 -20.32 16.74
C TYR A 455 2.90 -20.24 16.09
N ARG A 456 3.48 -19.05 16.01
CA ARG A 456 4.81 -18.86 15.41
C ARG A 456 5.61 -17.85 16.22
N ASP A 457 6.81 -18.24 16.60
CA ASP A 457 7.85 -17.37 17.11
C ASP A 457 8.81 -17.02 15.96
N PRO A 458 8.81 -15.77 15.46
CA PRO A 458 9.69 -15.37 14.35
C PRO A 458 11.17 -15.29 14.74
N TYR A 459 11.49 -15.24 16.03
CA TYR A 459 12.84 -15.16 16.57
C TYR A 459 13.06 -16.18 17.67
N PHE A 460 12.80 -17.45 17.39
CA PHE A 460 13.07 -18.55 18.30
C PHE A 460 14.57 -18.62 18.68
N THR A 461 15.45 -18.23 17.76
CA THR A 461 16.86 -18.00 18.03
C THR A 461 17.22 -16.55 17.81
N LEU A 462 18.31 -16.09 18.42
CA LEU A 462 18.82 -14.72 18.28
C LEU A 462 19.21 -14.37 16.83
N ASP A 463 19.58 -15.38 16.04
CA ASP A 463 19.96 -15.22 14.62
C ASP A 463 18.73 -15.10 13.69
N GLY A 464 17.51 -15.13 14.27
CA GLY A 464 16.28 -14.93 13.49
C GLY A 464 15.72 -16.19 12.85
N VAL A 465 16.09 -17.38 13.38
CA VAL A 465 15.40 -18.62 13.01
C VAL A 465 14.02 -18.61 13.66
N SER A 466 12.98 -18.77 12.86
CA SER A 466 11.61 -18.87 13.37
C SER A 466 11.24 -20.31 13.69
N LEU A 467 10.38 -20.50 14.67
CA LEU A 467 9.72 -21.77 14.96
C LEU A 467 8.21 -21.59 14.98
N GLY A 468 7.51 -22.35 14.15
CA GLY A 468 6.06 -22.38 14.10
C GLY A 468 5.50 -23.76 14.45
N GLY A 469 4.35 -23.79 15.10
CA GLY A 469 3.55 -24.98 15.32
C GLY A 469 2.15 -24.80 14.76
N LYS A 470 1.62 -25.81 14.11
CA LYS A 470 0.28 -25.82 13.53
C LYS A 470 -0.42 -27.11 13.91
N VAL A 471 -1.69 -26.99 14.34
CA VAL A 471 -2.62 -28.12 14.49
C VAL A 471 -3.79 -27.87 13.58
N PHE A 472 -4.26 -28.88 12.87
CA PHE A 472 -5.33 -28.74 11.92
C PHE A 472 -6.30 -29.92 11.93
N TYR A 473 -7.53 -29.62 11.53
CA TYR A 473 -8.55 -30.57 11.11
C TYR A 473 -9.07 -30.13 9.75
N ASN A 474 -9.21 -31.07 8.82
CA ASN A 474 -9.72 -30.82 7.50
C ASN A 474 -10.64 -31.97 7.08
N GLU A 475 -11.79 -31.65 6.55
CA GLU A 475 -12.73 -32.57 5.93
C GLU A 475 -12.94 -32.11 4.50
N PHE A 476 -12.79 -33.02 3.56
CA PHE A 476 -12.87 -32.73 2.13
C PHE A 476 -13.77 -33.74 1.44
N GLU A 477 -14.82 -33.25 0.79
CA GLU A 477 -15.76 -34.03 -0.01
C GLU A 477 -15.41 -33.87 -1.49
N ALA A 478 -14.79 -34.89 -2.07
CA ALA A 478 -14.21 -34.80 -3.41
C ALA A 478 -15.27 -34.62 -4.51
N ARG A 479 -16.41 -35.25 -4.37
CA ARG A 479 -17.53 -35.14 -5.31
C ARG A 479 -18.00 -33.70 -5.51
N ASP A 480 -18.18 -32.98 -4.43
CA ASP A 480 -18.64 -31.58 -4.48
C ASP A 480 -17.55 -30.62 -5.04
N ALA A 481 -16.31 -31.11 -5.15
CA ALA A 481 -15.18 -30.41 -5.77
C ALA A 481 -14.94 -30.85 -7.25
N ASN A 482 -15.89 -31.53 -7.91
CA ASN A 482 -15.78 -32.11 -9.26
C ASN A 482 -14.66 -33.17 -9.40
N ILE A 483 -14.49 -33.95 -8.37
CA ILE A 483 -13.52 -35.06 -8.31
C ILE A 483 -14.31 -36.34 -8.05
N VAL A 484 -13.76 -37.50 -8.42
CA VAL A 484 -14.36 -38.81 -8.07
C VAL A 484 -14.70 -38.90 -6.59
N GLU A 485 -15.74 -39.69 -6.30
CA GLU A 485 -16.33 -39.72 -4.96
C GLU A 485 -15.37 -40.31 -3.93
N TYR A 486 -15.02 -39.56 -2.96
CA TYR A 486 -14.48 -39.92 -1.66
C TYR A 486 -14.62 -38.78 -0.67
N THR A 487 -14.60 -39.11 0.62
CA THR A 487 -14.51 -38.14 1.70
C THR A 487 -13.22 -38.35 2.45
N ASN A 488 -12.36 -37.34 2.58
CA ASN A 488 -11.14 -37.41 3.36
C ASN A 488 -11.25 -36.52 4.60
N GLN A 489 -11.25 -37.14 5.78
CA GLN A 489 -11.12 -36.49 7.07
C GLN A 489 -9.65 -36.60 7.51
N SER A 490 -8.99 -35.46 7.67
CA SER A 490 -7.60 -35.42 8.09
C SER A 490 -7.38 -34.49 9.28
N TYR A 491 -6.56 -34.92 10.21
CA TYR A 491 -6.08 -34.09 11.31
C TYR A 491 -4.61 -34.35 11.55
N GLY A 492 -3.94 -33.33 12.08
CA GLY A 492 -2.51 -33.48 12.28
C GLY A 492 -1.85 -32.29 12.93
N THR A 493 -0.55 -32.38 13.02
CA THR A 493 0.31 -31.33 13.56
C THR A 493 1.53 -31.15 12.67
N ASN A 494 2.05 -29.93 12.65
CA ASN A 494 3.24 -29.61 11.89
C ASN A 494 4.12 -28.63 12.68
N LEU A 495 5.44 -28.89 12.70
CA LEU A 495 6.46 -27.99 13.25
C LEU A 495 7.32 -27.48 12.11
N THR A 496 7.51 -26.16 12.04
CA THR A 496 8.23 -25.51 10.94
C THR A 496 9.32 -24.61 11.49
N TRP A 497 10.55 -24.80 11.02
CA TRP A 497 11.70 -23.91 11.23
C TRP A 497 11.90 -23.06 9.98
N GLY A 498 11.89 -21.73 10.14
CA GLY A 498 12.10 -20.80 9.03
C GLY A 498 13.43 -20.09 9.16
N PHE A 499 14.17 -20.03 8.03
CA PHE A 499 15.48 -19.43 7.93
C PHE A 499 15.47 -18.36 6.85
N TRP A 500 15.83 -17.12 7.19
CA TRP A 500 16.06 -16.09 6.19
C TRP A 500 17.51 -16.13 5.74
N THR A 501 17.75 -16.40 4.46
CA THR A 501 19.11 -16.37 3.88
C THR A 501 19.53 -14.96 3.51
N ASP A 502 18.57 -14.14 3.13
CA ASP A 502 18.68 -12.71 2.89
C ASP A 502 17.30 -12.02 3.01
N GLU A 503 17.20 -10.75 2.63
CA GLU A 503 15.95 -9.98 2.76
C GLU A 503 14.82 -10.46 1.82
N LEU A 504 15.15 -11.22 0.78
CA LEU A 504 14.21 -11.67 -0.25
C LEU A 504 13.96 -13.18 -0.21
N ASN A 505 14.88 -13.95 0.37
CA ASN A 505 14.88 -15.40 0.32
C ASN A 505 14.72 -16.02 1.70
N SER A 506 13.84 -16.99 1.80
CA SER A 506 13.64 -17.83 2.99
C SER A 506 13.65 -19.31 2.65
N ILE A 507 14.06 -20.11 3.60
CA ILE A 507 13.99 -21.56 3.56
C ILE A 507 13.19 -22.00 4.80
N ASP A 508 12.17 -22.81 4.58
CA ASP A 508 11.39 -23.43 5.64
C ASP A 508 11.64 -24.95 5.62
N PHE A 509 11.95 -25.51 6.77
CA PHE A 509 12.01 -26.95 7.01
C PHE A 509 10.86 -27.31 7.95
N SER A 510 10.10 -28.35 7.60
CA SER A 510 8.95 -28.78 8.41
C SER A 510 8.97 -30.27 8.68
N LEU A 511 8.48 -30.64 9.84
CA LEU A 511 8.14 -32.01 10.22
C LEU A 511 6.64 -32.08 10.53
N GLY A 512 5.96 -33.03 9.97
CA GLY A 512 4.51 -33.18 10.09
C GLY A 512 4.09 -34.59 10.52
N TYR A 513 2.92 -34.66 11.10
CA TYR A 513 2.14 -35.87 11.31
C TYR A 513 0.72 -35.61 10.83
N THR A 514 0.19 -36.49 10.00
CA THR A 514 -1.17 -36.41 9.46
C THR A 514 -1.82 -37.78 9.56
N HIS A 515 -2.97 -37.84 10.18
CA HIS A 515 -3.88 -38.99 10.12
C HIS A 515 -4.94 -38.66 9.06
N ASN A 516 -5.11 -39.59 8.10
CA ASN A 516 -6.14 -39.52 7.05
C ASN A 516 -7.12 -40.68 7.24
N LYS A 517 -8.41 -40.34 7.27
CA LYS A 517 -9.50 -41.31 7.20
C LYS A 517 -10.30 -41.04 5.94
N ILE A 518 -10.31 -41.95 5.01
CA ILE A 518 -10.90 -41.84 3.69
C ILE A 518 -12.07 -42.80 3.57
N GLU A 519 -13.25 -42.25 3.39
CA GLU A 519 -14.53 -42.95 3.33
C GLU A 519 -15.21 -42.75 1.97
N ASN A 520 -16.31 -43.46 1.71
CA ASN A 520 -17.12 -43.34 0.50
C ASN A 520 -16.31 -43.54 -0.79
N LEU A 521 -15.42 -44.52 -0.77
CA LEU A 521 -14.56 -44.84 -1.90
C LEU A 521 -15.35 -45.44 -3.07
N GLY A 522 -15.28 -44.78 -4.23
CA GLY A 522 -15.73 -45.37 -5.49
C GLY A 522 -14.80 -46.47 -5.96
N SER A 523 -15.26 -47.36 -6.83
CA SER A 523 -14.44 -48.41 -7.48
C SER A 523 -14.13 -48.00 -8.91
N TYR A 524 -12.86 -47.74 -9.20
CA TYR A 524 -12.34 -47.40 -10.53
C TYR A 524 -10.86 -47.79 -10.60
N TYR A 525 -10.33 -48.02 -11.81
CA TYR A 525 -8.99 -48.55 -12.04
C TYR A 525 -7.89 -47.91 -11.20
N GLN A 526 -7.84 -46.58 -11.16
CA GLN A 526 -6.75 -45.85 -10.51
C GLN A 526 -6.79 -45.97 -8.96
N ILE A 527 -8.00 -46.06 -8.36
CA ILE A 527 -8.10 -46.26 -6.91
C ILE A 527 -7.90 -47.70 -6.53
N ASP A 528 -8.46 -48.68 -7.30
CA ASP A 528 -8.34 -50.08 -6.99
C ASP A 528 -6.86 -50.53 -7.00
N LYS A 529 -6.06 -50.01 -7.96
CA LYS A 529 -4.62 -50.21 -8.01
C LYS A 529 -3.91 -49.73 -6.74
N PHE A 530 -4.34 -48.59 -6.17
CA PHE A 530 -3.78 -48.08 -4.92
C PHE A 530 -4.22 -48.91 -3.72
N LEU A 531 -5.50 -49.25 -3.64
CA LEU A 531 -6.07 -50.03 -2.54
C LEU A 531 -5.49 -51.43 -2.43
N ASP A 532 -5.16 -52.04 -3.57
CA ASP A 532 -4.49 -53.37 -3.61
C ASP A 532 -3.13 -53.36 -2.90
N LEU A 533 -2.43 -52.25 -2.91
CA LEU A 533 -1.16 -52.04 -2.21
C LEU A 533 -1.32 -51.83 -0.70
N HIS A 534 -2.49 -51.39 -0.25
CA HIS A 534 -2.74 -50.95 1.11
C HIS A 534 -3.89 -51.69 1.80
N GLN A 535 -4.04 -53.00 1.48
CA GLN A 535 -5.10 -53.86 2.02
C GLN A 535 -5.07 -53.97 3.56
N ASP A 536 -3.90 -53.84 4.16
CA ASP A 536 -3.74 -53.90 5.62
C ASP A 536 -4.32 -52.66 6.33
N ASN A 537 -4.45 -51.53 5.62
CA ASN A 537 -5.01 -50.27 6.10
C ASN A 537 -6.50 -50.14 5.75
N LEU A 538 -7.07 -51.09 4.99
CA LEU A 538 -8.46 -51.12 4.62
C LEU A 538 -9.31 -51.71 5.75
N ASN A 539 -10.18 -50.91 6.31
CA ASN A 539 -11.27 -51.37 7.16
C ASN A 539 -12.52 -51.57 6.29
N HIS A 540 -12.90 -52.81 6.03
CA HIS A 540 -14.00 -53.19 5.13
C HIS A 540 -15.37 -52.50 5.46
N ASN A 541 -15.51 -51.89 6.63
CA ASN A 541 -16.73 -51.18 7.06
C ASN A 541 -16.54 -49.66 7.20
N GLU A 542 -15.32 -49.15 7.19
CA GLU A 542 -15.02 -47.78 7.58
C GLU A 542 -14.11 -47.01 6.57
N GLY A 543 -13.61 -47.67 5.50
CA GLY A 543 -12.75 -47.05 4.50
C GLY A 543 -11.25 -47.29 4.75
N LEU A 544 -10.39 -46.38 4.27
CA LEU A 544 -8.95 -46.42 4.40
C LEU A 544 -8.48 -45.48 5.51
N GLU A 545 -7.69 -45.97 6.47
CA GLU A 545 -7.05 -45.17 7.50
C GLU A 545 -5.53 -45.28 7.38
N VAL A 546 -4.84 -44.12 7.32
CA VAL A 546 -3.39 -44.06 7.15
C VAL A 546 -2.77 -42.99 8.00
N ASP A 547 -1.62 -43.30 8.59
CA ASP A 547 -0.79 -42.43 9.39
C ASP A 547 0.48 -42.04 8.64
N ASP A 548 0.63 -40.78 8.34
CA ASP A 548 1.75 -40.21 7.61
C ASP A 548 2.62 -39.33 8.51
N PHE A 549 3.91 -39.64 8.57
CA PHE A 549 4.94 -38.77 9.08
C PHE A 549 5.70 -38.18 7.92
N ASP A 550 5.70 -36.86 7.79
CA ASP A 550 6.32 -36.19 6.64
C ASP A 550 7.39 -35.18 7.04
N MET A 551 8.31 -34.98 6.13
CA MET A 551 9.24 -33.87 6.17
C MET A 551 9.13 -33.05 4.89
N SER A 552 9.28 -31.73 5.01
CA SER A 552 9.28 -30.87 3.85
C SER A 552 10.33 -29.78 3.95
N VAL A 553 10.87 -29.41 2.78
CA VAL A 553 11.74 -28.24 2.61
C VAL A 553 11.13 -27.35 1.55
N SER A 554 11.01 -26.06 1.84
CA SER A 554 10.58 -25.10 0.84
C SER A 554 11.49 -23.89 0.82
N TRP A 555 11.87 -23.47 -0.37
CA TRP A 555 12.55 -22.20 -0.63
C TRP A 555 11.53 -21.23 -1.21
N THR A 556 11.54 -20.01 -0.70
CA THR A 556 10.67 -18.93 -1.18
C THR A 556 11.51 -17.68 -1.44
N ARG A 557 11.33 -17.10 -2.62
CA ARG A 557 11.85 -15.78 -3.00
C ARG A 557 10.68 -14.85 -3.26
N ASN A 558 10.69 -13.69 -2.61
CA ASN A 558 9.65 -12.67 -2.80
C ASN A 558 10.29 -11.29 -2.98
N ASN A 559 10.20 -10.77 -4.20
CA ASN A 559 10.69 -9.45 -4.61
C ASN A 559 9.55 -8.61 -5.22
N LEU A 560 8.31 -8.82 -4.80
CA LEU A 560 7.18 -8.05 -5.27
C LEU A 560 7.21 -6.64 -4.71
N ASN A 561 6.89 -5.64 -5.53
CA ASN A 561 6.91 -4.23 -5.14
C ASN A 561 5.79 -3.84 -4.15
N ARG A 562 4.72 -4.64 -4.06
CA ARG A 562 3.61 -4.42 -3.12
C ARG A 562 2.83 -5.72 -2.88
N GLY A 563 2.14 -5.78 -1.74
CA GLY A 563 1.41 -6.98 -1.32
C GLY A 563 0.13 -7.22 -2.11
N TYR A 564 -0.62 -6.15 -2.42
CA TYR A 564 -1.83 -6.20 -3.24
C TYR A 564 -1.56 -5.62 -4.62
N PHE A 565 -2.12 -6.25 -5.65
CA PHE A 565 -1.97 -5.85 -7.04
C PHE A 565 -0.53 -5.49 -7.44
N PRO A 566 0.44 -6.41 -7.28
CA PRO A 566 1.81 -6.17 -7.70
C PRO A 566 1.88 -5.79 -9.18
N THR A 567 2.85 -4.94 -9.52
CA THR A 567 3.11 -4.48 -10.89
C THR A 567 4.55 -4.72 -11.32
N ALA A 568 5.43 -5.06 -10.37
CA ALA A 568 6.84 -5.35 -10.65
C ALA A 568 7.38 -6.37 -9.67
N GLY A 569 8.42 -7.07 -10.08
CA GLY A 569 9.12 -8.07 -9.27
C GLY A 569 8.68 -9.49 -9.53
N ASN A 570 9.17 -10.40 -8.71
CA ASN A 570 8.87 -11.83 -8.83
C ASN A 570 8.59 -12.49 -7.48
N TYR A 571 7.82 -13.53 -7.53
CA TYR A 571 7.61 -14.49 -6.46
C TYR A 571 7.93 -15.89 -6.99
N GLN A 572 8.77 -16.63 -6.29
CA GLN A 572 9.13 -17.99 -6.63
C GLN A 572 9.06 -18.85 -5.38
N ARG A 573 8.58 -20.07 -5.52
CA ARG A 573 8.58 -21.07 -4.45
C ARG A 573 8.89 -22.44 -5.02
N ALA A 574 9.91 -23.07 -4.48
CA ALA A 574 10.21 -24.49 -4.70
C ALA A 574 9.95 -25.26 -3.42
N SER A 575 9.25 -26.36 -3.46
CA SER A 575 8.98 -27.23 -2.31
C SER A 575 9.18 -28.68 -2.64
N TYR A 576 9.74 -29.39 -1.69
CA TYR A 576 9.86 -30.84 -1.67
C TYR A 576 9.26 -31.36 -0.37
N ARG A 577 8.35 -32.30 -0.45
CA ARG A 577 7.74 -33.02 0.67
C ARG A 577 7.90 -34.52 0.44
N MET A 578 8.25 -35.25 1.48
CA MET A 578 8.24 -36.71 1.44
C MET A 578 7.75 -37.26 2.78
N THR A 579 7.07 -38.38 2.75
CA THR A 579 6.79 -39.15 3.95
C THR A 579 8.07 -39.81 4.44
N VAL A 580 8.18 -40.00 5.76
CA VAL A 580 9.34 -40.68 6.36
C VAL A 580 9.16 -42.20 6.24
N PRO A 581 10.21 -43.00 5.98
CA PRO A 581 10.12 -44.43 6.02
C PRO A 581 9.53 -44.95 7.34
N GLY A 582 8.49 -45.76 7.23
CA GLY A 582 7.69 -46.22 8.37
C GLY A 582 6.31 -45.56 8.48
N SER A 583 6.01 -44.56 7.64
CA SER A 583 4.63 -44.14 7.38
C SER A 583 3.88 -45.25 6.61
N ASP A 584 2.55 -45.27 6.78
CA ASP A 584 1.68 -46.22 6.10
C ASP A 584 1.76 -46.06 4.57
N VAL A 585 1.93 -44.80 4.10
CA VAL A 585 2.08 -44.51 2.68
C VAL A 585 3.43 -43.85 2.41
N GLN A 586 4.17 -44.33 1.44
CA GLN A 586 5.51 -43.85 1.11
C GLN A 586 5.51 -43.11 -0.22
N TYR A 587 5.54 -41.78 -0.19
CA TYR A 587 5.54 -40.95 -1.38
C TYR A 587 6.33 -39.67 -1.19
N PHE A 588 6.65 -38.99 -2.31
CA PHE A 588 7.21 -37.66 -2.32
C PHE A 588 6.46 -36.75 -3.30
N LYS A 589 6.55 -35.48 -3.08
CA LYS A 589 5.99 -34.41 -3.94
C LYS A 589 6.99 -33.30 -4.13
N MET A 590 7.14 -32.84 -5.36
CA MET A 590 7.92 -31.65 -5.74
C MET A 590 6.99 -30.64 -6.40
N GLN A 591 7.18 -29.39 -6.10
CA GLN A 591 6.39 -28.32 -6.72
C GLN A 591 7.26 -27.07 -6.87
N TYR A 592 7.12 -26.42 -8.02
CA TYR A 592 7.72 -25.13 -8.30
C TYR A 592 6.67 -24.17 -8.83
N ASP A 593 6.52 -23.03 -8.15
CA ASP A 593 5.62 -21.94 -8.50
C ASP A 593 6.43 -20.69 -8.84
N ILE A 594 6.08 -20.02 -9.93
CA ILE A 594 6.65 -18.73 -10.31
C ILE A 594 5.54 -17.75 -10.69
N ARG A 595 5.72 -16.50 -10.26
CA ARG A 595 4.93 -15.33 -10.70
C ARG A 595 5.91 -14.22 -11.00
N GLN A 596 5.89 -13.70 -12.22
CA GLN A 596 6.76 -12.63 -12.68
C GLN A 596 5.92 -11.48 -13.19
N TYR A 597 6.10 -10.29 -12.61
CA TYR A 597 5.47 -9.05 -13.03
C TYR A 597 6.50 -8.18 -13.74
N VAL A 598 6.21 -7.82 -14.98
CA VAL A 598 7.07 -6.98 -15.81
C VAL A 598 6.28 -5.74 -16.21
N PRO A 599 6.59 -4.54 -15.66
CA PRO A 599 5.96 -3.31 -16.10
C PRO A 599 6.39 -3.00 -17.53
N LEU A 600 5.42 -2.69 -18.40
CA LEU A 600 5.66 -2.37 -19.81
C LEU A 600 5.73 -0.85 -20.03
N THR A 601 5.21 -0.06 -19.07
CA THR A 601 5.25 1.41 -19.07
C THR A 601 5.93 1.91 -17.80
N GLN A 602 6.47 3.14 -17.83
CA GLN A 602 7.16 3.72 -16.66
C GLN A 602 6.22 3.93 -15.47
N GLU A 603 4.95 4.24 -15.71
CA GLU A 603 3.92 4.43 -14.69
C GLU A 603 3.27 3.12 -14.24
N HIS A 604 3.75 1.97 -14.76
CA HIS A 604 3.23 0.63 -14.46
C HIS A 604 1.74 0.43 -14.81
N GLU A 605 1.20 1.23 -15.71
CA GLU A 605 -0.20 1.11 -16.16
C GLU A 605 -0.44 -0.19 -16.90
N PHE A 606 0.51 -0.59 -17.75
CA PHE A 606 0.50 -1.88 -18.43
C PHE A 606 1.56 -2.78 -17.78
N THR A 607 1.11 -3.93 -17.30
CA THR A 607 1.98 -4.91 -16.66
C THR A 607 1.74 -6.29 -17.23
N LEU A 608 2.79 -6.97 -17.66
CA LEU A 608 2.72 -8.38 -18.05
C LEU A 608 2.96 -9.25 -16.81
N LEU A 609 1.98 -10.08 -16.47
CA LEU A 609 2.09 -11.11 -15.45
C LEU A 609 2.26 -12.47 -16.13
N MET A 610 3.33 -13.16 -15.82
CA MET A 610 3.55 -14.56 -16.18
C MET A 610 3.47 -15.43 -14.95
N ARG A 611 2.71 -16.50 -15.01
CA ARG A 611 2.57 -17.50 -13.94
C ARG A 611 2.94 -18.86 -14.48
N GLY A 612 3.63 -19.64 -13.67
CA GLY A 612 3.97 -21.02 -13.99
C GLY A 612 3.89 -21.89 -12.74
N ARG A 613 3.47 -23.12 -12.92
CA ARG A 613 3.57 -24.18 -11.90
C ARG A 613 3.98 -25.48 -12.56
N LEU A 614 4.96 -26.12 -11.96
CA LEU A 614 5.35 -27.49 -12.26
C LEU A 614 5.19 -28.31 -10.99
N ALA A 615 4.58 -29.47 -11.07
CA ALA A 615 4.38 -30.33 -9.94
C ALA A 615 4.56 -31.79 -10.37
N TYR A 616 5.19 -32.59 -9.51
CA TYR A 616 5.39 -33.99 -9.69
C TYR A 616 5.41 -34.68 -8.33
N GLY A 617 4.79 -35.84 -8.24
CA GLY A 617 4.86 -36.71 -7.08
C GLY A 617 4.83 -38.14 -7.48
N ASN A 618 5.45 -39.01 -6.69
CA ASN A 618 5.39 -40.45 -6.90
C ASN A 618 5.63 -41.21 -5.60
N GLY A 619 5.31 -42.47 -5.58
CA GLY A 619 5.70 -43.36 -4.50
C GLY A 619 7.20 -43.62 -4.49
N TYR A 620 7.71 -44.11 -3.37
CA TYR A 620 9.06 -44.66 -3.26
C TYR A 620 9.05 -45.91 -2.38
N GLY A 621 9.99 -46.82 -2.63
CA GLY A 621 10.02 -48.13 -1.95
C GLY A 621 9.06 -49.15 -2.58
N GLN A 622 9.02 -50.31 -1.98
CA GLN A 622 8.20 -51.43 -2.44
C GLN A 622 7.57 -52.15 -1.26
N THR A 623 6.34 -52.60 -1.43
CA THR A 623 5.66 -53.56 -0.52
C THR A 623 5.27 -54.78 -1.32
N ASN A 624 5.67 -55.96 -0.85
CA ASN A 624 5.40 -57.26 -1.51
C ASN A 624 5.89 -57.35 -2.97
N GLY A 625 6.94 -56.59 -3.33
CA GLY A 625 7.49 -56.54 -4.67
C GLY A 625 6.75 -55.65 -5.66
N GLN A 626 5.78 -54.86 -5.20
CA GLN A 626 5.09 -53.85 -5.96
C GLN A 626 5.58 -52.45 -5.55
N ASP A 627 5.82 -51.57 -6.52
CA ASP A 627 6.25 -50.21 -6.30
C ASP A 627 5.12 -49.39 -5.68
N HIS A 628 5.45 -48.52 -4.70
CA HIS A 628 4.50 -47.55 -4.16
C HIS A 628 4.17 -46.51 -5.22
N MET A 629 2.98 -45.92 -5.10
CA MET A 629 2.49 -44.85 -5.97
C MET A 629 2.05 -43.66 -5.15
N LEU A 630 1.86 -42.52 -5.81
CA LEU A 630 1.28 -41.32 -5.16
C LEU A 630 -0.15 -41.65 -4.74
N PRO A 631 -0.55 -41.39 -3.48
CA PRO A 631 -1.94 -41.57 -3.08
C PRO A 631 -2.90 -40.73 -3.93
N PHE A 632 -4.02 -41.29 -4.34
CA PHE A 632 -5.01 -40.63 -5.18
C PHE A 632 -5.55 -39.32 -4.57
N TYR A 633 -5.64 -39.23 -3.26
CA TYR A 633 -6.06 -38.02 -2.53
C TYR A 633 -4.97 -36.94 -2.47
N GLU A 634 -3.78 -37.19 -2.96
CA GLU A 634 -2.67 -36.27 -3.13
C GLU A 634 -2.41 -35.87 -4.59
N ASN A 635 -3.24 -36.31 -5.52
CA ASN A 635 -3.13 -36.02 -6.95
C ASN A 635 -3.26 -34.52 -7.24
N TYR A 636 -2.72 -34.10 -8.36
CA TYR A 636 -2.83 -32.76 -8.90
C TYR A 636 -4.00 -32.62 -9.85
N TYR A 637 -4.63 -31.48 -9.86
CA TYR A 637 -5.78 -31.15 -10.69
C TYR A 637 -5.60 -29.79 -11.36
N ALA A 638 -6.24 -29.56 -12.51
CA ALA A 638 -6.35 -28.27 -13.16
C ALA A 638 -7.82 -27.96 -13.48
N GLY A 639 -8.08 -26.71 -13.81
CA GLY A 639 -9.42 -26.14 -13.96
C GLY A 639 -9.72 -25.14 -12.86
N GLY A 640 -10.68 -24.25 -13.12
CA GLY A 640 -11.12 -23.24 -12.18
C GLY A 640 -10.30 -21.95 -12.22
N PHE A 641 -10.81 -20.96 -11.50
CA PHE A 641 -10.31 -19.59 -11.52
C PHE A 641 -8.83 -19.46 -11.15
N SER A 642 -8.38 -20.23 -10.17
CA SER A 642 -6.99 -20.15 -9.66
C SER A 642 -5.99 -20.96 -10.48
N SER A 643 -6.47 -21.81 -11.38
CA SER A 643 -5.65 -22.79 -12.12
C SER A 643 -5.71 -22.59 -13.62
N LEU A 644 -6.81 -22.93 -14.24
CA LEU A 644 -7.07 -22.83 -15.68
C LEU A 644 -8.47 -22.26 -15.87
N ARG A 645 -8.58 -20.95 -16.09
CA ARG A 645 -9.86 -20.28 -16.29
C ARG A 645 -10.53 -20.73 -17.59
N GLY A 646 -11.85 -20.78 -17.63
CA GLY A 646 -12.60 -21.31 -18.78
C GLY A 646 -12.93 -22.80 -18.68
N PHE A 647 -12.48 -23.44 -17.61
CA PHE A 647 -12.81 -24.81 -17.25
C PHE A 647 -13.30 -24.86 -15.81
N ARG A 648 -14.24 -25.77 -15.54
CA ARG A 648 -14.74 -25.98 -14.18
C ARG A 648 -13.59 -26.44 -13.26
N SER A 649 -13.70 -26.13 -11.99
CA SER A 649 -12.68 -26.48 -10.98
C SER A 649 -12.43 -27.97 -10.99
N ASN A 650 -11.13 -28.34 -11.01
CA ASN A 650 -10.63 -29.72 -11.00
C ASN A 650 -11.07 -30.62 -12.18
N SER A 651 -11.69 -30.07 -13.20
CA SER A 651 -12.24 -30.86 -14.32
C SER A 651 -11.23 -31.23 -15.39
N VAL A 652 -9.99 -30.74 -15.33
CA VAL A 652 -8.98 -31.00 -16.37
C VAL A 652 -7.95 -32.02 -15.89
N GLY A 653 -7.71 -33.03 -16.72
CA GLY A 653 -6.74 -34.08 -16.47
C GLY A 653 -7.31 -35.50 -16.56
N PRO A 654 -6.61 -36.47 -16.00
CA PRO A 654 -7.02 -37.89 -16.03
C PRO A 654 -8.42 -38.14 -15.47
N LYS A 655 -9.17 -39.02 -16.12
CA LYS A 655 -10.53 -39.41 -15.75
C LYS A 655 -10.58 -40.82 -15.19
N ALA A 656 -11.57 -41.10 -14.36
CA ALA A 656 -11.81 -42.41 -13.80
C ALA A 656 -12.13 -43.43 -14.90
N VAL A 657 -11.54 -44.63 -14.79
CA VAL A 657 -11.84 -45.74 -15.65
C VAL A 657 -12.64 -46.77 -14.85
N TYR A 658 -13.88 -46.99 -15.23
CA TYR A 658 -14.80 -47.87 -14.54
C TYR A 658 -14.80 -49.25 -15.17
N GLU A 659 -15.06 -50.28 -14.36
CA GLU A 659 -15.17 -51.68 -14.79
C GLU A 659 -16.32 -51.86 -15.79
N ASN A 660 -16.12 -52.67 -16.81
CA ASN A 660 -17.11 -53.02 -17.84
C ASN A 660 -17.71 -51.80 -18.59
N GLY A 661 -16.95 -50.75 -18.70
CA GLY A 661 -17.41 -49.53 -19.39
C GLY A 661 -18.59 -48.87 -18.73
N GLY A 662 -18.88 -49.12 -17.47
CA GLY A 662 -19.86 -48.45 -16.67
C GLY A 662 -19.44 -47.01 -16.40
N SER A 663 -20.34 -46.08 -16.53
CA SER A 663 -20.12 -44.67 -16.19
C SER A 663 -20.88 -44.29 -14.93
N THR A 664 -21.00 -45.15 -13.97
CA THR A 664 -21.88 -44.91 -12.84
C THR A 664 -21.11 -44.72 -11.55
N GLN A 665 -20.95 -43.50 -11.14
CA GLN A 665 -20.98 -43.22 -9.69
C GLN A 665 -22.34 -43.72 -9.16
N PRO A 666 -22.40 -44.43 -8.03
CA PRO A 666 -23.64 -44.77 -7.39
C PRO A 666 -24.38 -43.48 -6.99
N GLY A 667 -25.49 -43.19 -7.68
CA GLY A 667 -26.35 -42.05 -7.39
C GLY A 667 -26.34 -40.89 -8.39
N SER A 668 -25.63 -40.95 -9.52
CA SER A 668 -25.79 -39.96 -10.59
C SER A 668 -26.87 -40.40 -11.57
N ASP A 669 -27.91 -39.62 -11.76
CA ASP A 669 -28.96 -39.81 -12.76
C ASP A 669 -28.52 -39.44 -14.19
N ASP A 670 -27.30 -38.93 -14.36
CA ASP A 670 -26.74 -38.46 -15.63
C ASP A 670 -25.89 -39.55 -16.29
N VAL A 671 -26.57 -40.51 -16.89
CA VAL A 671 -25.97 -41.45 -17.85
C VAL A 671 -25.87 -40.75 -19.21
N GLU A 672 -24.93 -39.81 -19.37
CA GLU A 672 -24.51 -39.47 -20.73
C GLU A 672 -23.68 -40.66 -21.29
N LYS A 673 -24.29 -41.32 -22.22
CA LYS A 673 -23.61 -42.28 -23.09
C LYS A 673 -22.65 -41.52 -24.00
N ASN A 674 -21.49 -41.15 -23.45
CA ASN A 674 -20.41 -40.65 -24.28
C ASN A 674 -19.81 -41.85 -25.02
N GLU A 675 -20.22 -42.02 -26.28
CA GLU A 675 -19.58 -42.89 -27.25
C GLU A 675 -18.20 -42.29 -27.62
N GLY A 676 -17.20 -42.37 -26.71
CA GLY A 676 -15.85 -41.86 -26.95
C GLY A 676 -14.77 -42.73 -26.32
N ASP A 677 -13.53 -42.45 -26.68
CA ASP A 677 -12.31 -43.15 -26.29
C ASP A 677 -11.86 -42.89 -24.85
N TYR A 678 -12.73 -42.58 -23.91
CA TYR A 678 -12.41 -42.26 -22.52
C TYR A 678 -13.41 -42.86 -21.54
N GLY A 679 -12.93 -43.12 -20.32
CA GLY A 679 -13.71 -43.86 -19.34
C GLY A 679 -14.91 -43.10 -18.74
N SER A 680 -14.79 -41.82 -18.45
CA SER A 680 -15.82 -41.02 -17.82
C SER A 680 -15.47 -39.51 -17.87
N SER A 681 -16.35 -38.63 -17.33
CA SER A 681 -16.06 -37.23 -17.06
C SER A 681 -15.51 -36.99 -15.65
N ASP A 682 -15.50 -38.04 -14.79
CA ASP A 682 -15.11 -37.94 -13.39
C ASP A 682 -13.60 -37.77 -13.24
N SER A 683 -13.14 -36.65 -12.72
CA SER A 683 -11.72 -36.37 -12.58
C SER A 683 -11.07 -37.14 -11.43
N VAL A 684 -9.96 -37.82 -11.72
CA VAL A 684 -9.12 -38.48 -10.71
C VAL A 684 -7.81 -37.75 -10.46
N GLY A 685 -7.47 -36.74 -11.30
CA GLY A 685 -6.19 -36.06 -11.27
C GLY A 685 -5.04 -36.93 -11.71
N GLY A 686 -3.83 -36.41 -11.58
CA GLY A 686 -2.60 -37.09 -11.96
C GLY A 686 -1.46 -36.81 -11.00
N ASN A 687 -0.40 -37.58 -11.10
CA ASN A 687 0.79 -37.40 -10.28
C ASN A 687 1.75 -36.30 -10.80
N ALA A 688 1.47 -35.76 -11.99
CA ALA A 688 2.27 -34.71 -12.61
C ALA A 688 1.39 -33.62 -13.22
N MET A 689 1.85 -32.37 -13.15
CA MET A 689 1.14 -31.20 -13.65
C MET A 689 2.11 -30.13 -14.17
N ALA A 690 1.77 -29.54 -15.31
CA ALA A 690 2.40 -28.33 -15.82
C ALA A 690 1.31 -27.28 -16.12
N ARG A 691 1.51 -26.04 -15.65
CA ARG A 691 0.60 -24.92 -15.88
C ARG A 691 1.38 -23.67 -16.24
N ALA A 692 0.89 -22.94 -17.23
CA ALA A 692 1.42 -21.65 -17.64
C ALA A 692 0.29 -20.66 -17.87
N SER A 693 0.51 -19.41 -17.52
CA SER A 693 -0.43 -18.31 -17.75
C SER A 693 0.34 -17.04 -18.13
N ALA A 694 -0.13 -16.36 -19.15
CA ALA A 694 0.31 -15.03 -19.52
C ALA A 694 -0.89 -14.07 -19.44
N GLU A 695 -0.76 -13.02 -18.64
CA GLU A 695 -1.83 -12.10 -18.34
C GLU A 695 -1.35 -10.66 -18.52
N LEU A 696 -1.96 -9.92 -19.42
CA LEU A 696 -1.72 -8.49 -19.61
C LEU A 696 -2.70 -7.71 -18.75
N ILE A 697 -2.17 -7.08 -17.71
CA ILE A 697 -2.89 -6.15 -16.86
C ILE A 697 -2.96 -4.82 -17.60
N VAL A 698 -4.16 -4.27 -17.72
CA VAL A 698 -4.43 -3.02 -18.44
C VAL A 698 -5.12 -2.01 -17.53
N PRO A 699 -5.01 -0.71 -17.81
CA PRO A 699 -5.76 0.30 -17.10
C PRO A 699 -7.25 0.00 -17.18
N THR A 700 -7.93 -0.04 -16.04
CA THR A 700 -9.37 -0.30 -16.01
C THR A 700 -10.12 0.85 -16.70
N PRO A 701 -10.86 0.62 -17.78
CA PRO A 701 -11.63 1.65 -18.45
C PRO A 701 -12.61 2.33 -17.49
N PHE A 702 -12.77 3.64 -17.62
CA PHE A 702 -13.71 4.46 -16.85
C PHE A 702 -13.47 4.52 -15.33
N ALA A 703 -12.37 3.97 -14.81
CA ALA A 703 -12.03 4.05 -13.40
C ALA A 703 -11.19 5.31 -13.10
N SER A 704 -11.50 6.00 -11.99
CA SER A 704 -10.68 7.10 -11.48
C SER A 704 -9.30 6.58 -10.99
N GLU A 705 -8.30 7.45 -10.84
CA GLU A 705 -6.98 7.05 -10.32
C GLU A 705 -7.08 6.34 -8.98
N GLU A 706 -7.88 6.86 -8.05
CA GLU A 706 -8.14 6.23 -6.75
C GLU A 706 -8.82 4.87 -6.89
N ALA A 707 -9.73 4.71 -7.86
CA ALA A 707 -10.40 3.44 -8.12
C ALA A 707 -9.47 2.41 -8.80
N ARG A 708 -8.47 2.84 -9.60
CA ARG A 708 -7.47 1.94 -10.22
C ARG A 708 -6.57 1.24 -9.20
N GLU A 709 -6.38 1.81 -8.04
CA GLU A 709 -5.68 1.12 -6.94
C GLU A 709 -6.48 -0.05 -6.37
N GLN A 710 -7.80 -0.03 -6.55
CA GLN A 710 -8.73 -1.03 -6.02
C GLN A 710 -9.28 -1.96 -7.09
N ILE A 711 -9.11 -1.64 -8.37
CA ILE A 711 -9.67 -2.42 -9.48
C ILE A 711 -8.54 -2.78 -10.45
N ARG A 712 -8.49 -4.05 -10.82
CA ARG A 712 -7.54 -4.59 -11.81
C ARG A 712 -8.30 -5.28 -12.93
N THR A 713 -8.08 -4.84 -14.15
CA THR A 713 -8.58 -5.48 -15.37
C THR A 713 -7.43 -6.14 -16.09
N SER A 714 -7.66 -7.32 -16.63
CA SER A 714 -6.64 -8.05 -17.38
C SER A 714 -7.23 -8.88 -18.50
N VAL A 715 -6.41 -9.17 -19.49
CA VAL A 715 -6.64 -10.19 -20.53
C VAL A 715 -5.60 -11.27 -20.39
N PHE A 716 -5.99 -12.52 -20.58
CA PHE A 716 -5.10 -13.64 -20.30
C PHE A 716 -5.21 -14.78 -21.32
N ILE A 717 -4.15 -15.58 -21.32
CA ILE A 717 -4.10 -16.90 -21.93
C ILE A 717 -3.56 -17.85 -20.89
N ASP A 718 -4.30 -18.93 -20.61
CA ASP A 718 -3.95 -19.98 -19.67
C ASP A 718 -3.80 -21.30 -20.41
N ALA A 719 -2.87 -22.13 -19.96
CA ALA A 719 -2.68 -23.48 -20.45
C ALA A 719 -2.28 -24.42 -19.30
N ALA A 720 -2.79 -25.62 -19.29
CA ALA A 720 -2.43 -26.64 -18.31
C ALA A 720 -2.47 -28.03 -18.93
N SER A 721 -1.62 -28.90 -18.40
CA SER A 721 -1.66 -30.34 -18.61
C SER A 721 -1.50 -31.06 -17.27
N VAL A 722 -2.32 -32.03 -17.02
CA VAL A 722 -2.24 -32.96 -15.88
C VAL A 722 -2.18 -34.36 -16.43
N TRP A 723 -1.19 -35.15 -16.00
CA TRP A 723 -0.99 -36.50 -16.45
C TRP A 723 -0.56 -37.44 -15.31
N ASP A 724 -0.68 -38.72 -15.52
CA ASP A 724 -0.27 -39.75 -14.56
C ASP A 724 0.84 -40.61 -15.16
N THR A 725 2.07 -40.47 -14.67
CA THR A 725 3.25 -41.19 -15.19
C THR A 725 3.22 -42.67 -14.88
N GLU A 726 2.34 -43.15 -13.99
CA GLU A 726 2.12 -44.53 -13.60
C GLU A 726 0.89 -45.18 -14.27
N TYR A 727 0.24 -44.42 -15.17
CA TYR A 727 -0.94 -44.90 -15.87
C TYR A 727 -0.56 -45.95 -16.92
N ASP A 728 -1.13 -47.15 -16.78
CA ASP A 728 -0.98 -48.26 -17.75
C ASP A 728 -2.24 -48.35 -18.59
N VAL A 729 -2.14 -47.92 -19.85
CA VAL A 729 -3.24 -47.90 -20.81
C VAL A 729 -3.77 -49.33 -21.05
N SER A 730 -2.86 -50.34 -21.13
CA SER A 730 -3.25 -51.70 -21.40
C SER A 730 -4.03 -52.34 -20.25
N ALA A 731 -3.56 -52.10 -19.01
CA ALA A 731 -4.25 -52.62 -17.83
C ALA A 731 -5.59 -51.90 -17.60
N ALA A 732 -5.67 -50.59 -17.92
CA ALA A 732 -6.91 -49.83 -17.85
C ALA A 732 -7.92 -50.28 -18.93
N ALA A 733 -7.45 -50.66 -20.13
CA ALA A 733 -8.28 -51.21 -21.18
C ALA A 733 -8.85 -52.58 -20.78
N ASP A 734 -8.01 -53.46 -20.23
CA ASP A 734 -8.44 -54.77 -19.72
C ASP A 734 -9.48 -54.60 -18.57
N TYR A 735 -9.26 -53.68 -17.65
CA TYR A 735 -10.18 -53.37 -16.54
C TYR A 735 -11.55 -52.89 -17.04
N SER A 736 -11.56 -52.01 -18.00
CA SER A 736 -12.79 -51.43 -18.54
C SER A 736 -13.50 -52.32 -19.55
N GLY A 737 -12.81 -53.33 -20.09
CA GLY A 737 -13.30 -54.15 -21.21
C GLY A 737 -13.44 -53.36 -22.52
N ARG A 738 -12.67 -52.27 -22.73
CA ARG A 738 -12.70 -51.41 -23.93
C ARG A 738 -11.31 -51.38 -24.58
N ASP A 739 -11.25 -51.51 -25.90
CA ASP A 739 -10.00 -51.49 -26.65
C ASP A 739 -9.39 -50.08 -26.80
N ASN A 740 -10.19 -49.05 -26.74
CA ASN A 740 -9.77 -47.66 -26.97
C ASN A 740 -9.97 -46.84 -25.67
N ILE A 741 -8.94 -46.78 -24.86
CA ILE A 741 -8.90 -45.93 -23.68
C ILE A 741 -7.85 -44.82 -23.90
N LYS A 742 -8.17 -43.61 -23.49
CA LYS A 742 -7.27 -42.47 -23.60
C LYS A 742 -6.00 -42.72 -22.76
N ASP A 743 -4.85 -42.40 -23.36
CA ASP A 743 -3.57 -42.43 -22.66
C ASP A 743 -3.45 -41.19 -21.77
N TYR A 744 -3.62 -41.38 -20.47
CA TYR A 744 -3.44 -40.33 -19.47
C TYR A 744 -1.99 -40.20 -18.98
N SER A 745 -1.05 -40.95 -19.50
CA SER A 745 0.38 -40.80 -19.25
C SER A 745 1.02 -39.74 -20.16
N ASP A 746 0.35 -39.30 -21.21
CA ASP A 746 0.86 -38.37 -22.21
C ASP A 746 0.76 -36.87 -21.72
N PRO A 747 1.90 -36.20 -21.47
CA PRO A 747 1.90 -34.80 -21.07
C PRO A 747 1.42 -33.82 -22.15
N SER A 748 1.29 -34.29 -23.42
CA SER A 748 0.81 -33.46 -24.54
C SER A 748 -0.69 -33.21 -24.53
N ASN A 749 -1.44 -33.84 -23.62
CA ASN A 749 -2.86 -33.54 -23.36
C ASN A 749 -3.05 -32.16 -22.72
N ILE A 750 -2.88 -31.10 -23.52
CA ILE A 750 -2.95 -29.74 -23.07
C ILE A 750 -4.37 -29.17 -23.28
N SER A 751 -4.95 -28.63 -22.21
CA SER A 751 -6.13 -27.78 -22.27
C SER A 751 -5.73 -26.31 -22.10
N ALA A 752 -6.30 -25.43 -22.93
CA ALA A 752 -5.92 -24.00 -22.96
C ALA A 752 -7.14 -23.12 -23.17
N SER A 753 -7.08 -21.91 -22.64
CA SER A 753 -8.15 -20.92 -22.74
C SER A 753 -7.61 -19.49 -22.87
N TYR A 754 -8.46 -18.58 -23.28
CA TYR A 754 -8.22 -17.15 -23.25
C TYR A 754 -9.43 -16.40 -22.68
N GLY A 755 -9.21 -15.23 -22.14
CA GLY A 755 -10.29 -14.50 -21.53
C GLY A 755 -9.90 -13.16 -20.94
N MET A 756 -10.84 -12.62 -20.18
CA MET A 756 -10.70 -11.37 -19.43
C MET A 756 -11.04 -11.61 -17.97
N ALA A 757 -10.36 -10.90 -17.09
CA ALA A 757 -10.66 -10.92 -15.66
C ALA A 757 -10.74 -9.49 -15.10
N LEU A 758 -11.63 -9.32 -14.14
CA LEU A 758 -11.81 -8.12 -13.35
C LEU A 758 -11.72 -8.48 -11.87
N GLN A 759 -10.79 -7.85 -11.17
CA GLN A 759 -10.66 -7.96 -9.73
C GLN A 759 -10.94 -6.61 -9.09
N TRP A 760 -11.84 -6.57 -8.13
CA TRP A 760 -12.22 -5.36 -7.43
C TRP A 760 -12.17 -5.56 -5.92
N MET A 761 -11.31 -4.78 -5.26
CA MET A 761 -11.24 -4.68 -3.79
C MET A 761 -12.35 -3.75 -3.32
N SER A 762 -13.59 -4.25 -3.31
CA SER A 762 -14.72 -3.45 -2.87
C SER A 762 -14.66 -3.18 -1.35
N PRO A 763 -15.30 -2.11 -0.84
CA PRO A 763 -15.34 -1.83 0.59
C PRO A 763 -15.97 -2.95 1.45
N MET A 764 -16.75 -3.82 0.84
CA MET A 764 -17.43 -4.93 1.52
C MET A 764 -16.63 -6.22 1.47
N ALA A 765 -16.12 -6.57 0.29
CA ALA A 765 -15.35 -7.80 0.07
C ALA A 765 -14.64 -7.74 -1.30
N PRO A 766 -13.54 -8.49 -1.49
CA PRO A 766 -12.97 -8.69 -2.81
C PRO A 766 -13.97 -9.38 -3.75
N LEU A 767 -14.11 -8.82 -4.94
CA LEU A 767 -14.94 -9.36 -6.02
C LEU A 767 -14.03 -9.74 -7.18
N VAL A 768 -14.25 -10.91 -7.74
CA VAL A 768 -13.49 -11.37 -8.90
C VAL A 768 -14.45 -11.96 -9.93
N PHE A 769 -14.29 -11.50 -11.16
CA PHE A 769 -15.06 -11.95 -12.32
C PHE A 769 -14.09 -12.42 -13.40
N SER A 770 -14.43 -13.49 -14.07
CA SER A 770 -13.69 -13.97 -15.23
C SER A 770 -14.64 -14.45 -16.30
N ILE A 771 -14.33 -14.09 -17.53
CA ILE A 771 -14.97 -14.60 -18.73
C ILE A 771 -13.87 -15.25 -19.55
N ALA A 772 -14.03 -16.53 -19.85
CA ALA A 772 -13.02 -17.28 -20.58
C ALA A 772 -13.65 -18.23 -21.59
N LYS A 773 -12.91 -18.49 -22.66
CA LYS A 773 -13.30 -19.44 -23.69
C LYS A 773 -12.15 -20.40 -23.96
N PRO A 774 -12.40 -21.71 -24.03
CA PRO A 774 -11.38 -22.68 -24.40
C PRO A 774 -10.81 -22.43 -25.80
N ILE A 775 -9.51 -22.64 -25.94
CA ILE A 775 -8.78 -22.75 -27.22
C ILE A 775 -8.69 -24.21 -27.59
N THR A 776 -8.29 -25.04 -26.62
CA THR A 776 -8.23 -26.50 -26.71
C THR A 776 -8.82 -27.10 -25.45
N SER A 777 -9.65 -28.11 -25.59
CA SER A 777 -10.17 -28.91 -24.48
C SER A 777 -9.95 -30.38 -24.78
N GLN A 778 -9.80 -31.17 -23.74
CA GLN A 778 -9.67 -32.61 -23.87
C GLN A 778 -11.04 -33.26 -23.63
N PRO A 779 -11.30 -34.43 -24.21
CA PRO A 779 -12.51 -35.18 -23.93
C PRO A 779 -12.70 -35.41 -22.42
N GLY A 780 -13.90 -35.06 -21.91
CA GLY A 780 -14.24 -35.12 -20.49
C GLY A 780 -13.87 -33.92 -19.66
N ASP A 781 -13.24 -32.88 -20.25
CA ASP A 781 -13.04 -31.61 -19.57
C ASP A 781 -14.35 -30.80 -19.59
N ASP A 782 -14.74 -30.26 -18.44
CA ASP A 782 -15.94 -29.41 -18.32
C ASP A 782 -15.57 -27.95 -18.55
N GLU A 783 -16.22 -27.32 -19.53
CA GLU A 783 -16.04 -25.92 -19.87
C GLU A 783 -16.88 -25.02 -18.99
N GLU A 784 -16.32 -23.92 -18.51
CA GLU A 784 -17.02 -22.90 -17.73
C GLU A 784 -16.72 -21.49 -18.25
N PHE A 785 -17.68 -20.89 -18.96
CA PHE A 785 -17.53 -19.59 -19.60
C PHE A 785 -17.39 -18.43 -18.62
N PHE A 786 -18.14 -18.44 -17.53
CA PHE A 786 -18.18 -17.36 -16.55
C PHE A 786 -17.92 -17.88 -15.15
N THR A 787 -16.91 -17.27 -14.50
CA THR A 787 -16.57 -17.60 -13.11
C THR A 787 -16.66 -16.33 -12.27
N PHE A 788 -17.26 -16.45 -11.10
CA PHE A 788 -17.46 -15.36 -10.16
C PHE A 788 -17.16 -15.79 -8.74
N THR A 789 -16.52 -14.91 -7.96
CA THR A 789 -16.30 -15.15 -6.52
C THR A 789 -16.33 -13.84 -5.72
N ILE A 790 -16.90 -13.91 -4.51
CA ILE A 790 -16.96 -12.84 -3.52
C ILE A 790 -16.22 -13.31 -2.26
N GLY A 791 -15.47 -12.41 -1.63
CA GLY A 791 -14.81 -12.66 -0.35
C GLY A 791 -13.47 -13.37 -0.47
N ARG A 792 -12.98 -13.63 -1.67
CA ARG A 792 -11.70 -14.32 -1.92
C ARG A 792 -10.83 -13.54 -2.90
N THR A 793 -9.53 -13.36 -2.57
CA THR A 793 -8.51 -12.79 -3.48
C THR A 793 -7.61 -13.90 -4.02
N PHE A 794 -7.04 -13.71 -5.20
CA PHE A 794 -6.16 -14.68 -5.87
C PHE A 794 -4.73 -14.17 -5.99
#